data_446803bd2410cb0171652f6f853de2ee
#
_entry.id   446803bd2410cb0171652f6f853de2ee
#
_cell.length_a   1.000
_cell.length_b   1.000
_cell.length_c   1.000
_cell.angle_alpha   90.00
_cell.angle_beta   90.00
_cell.angle_gamma   90.00
#
_symmetry.space_group_name_H-M   'P 1'
#
loop_
_entity.id
_entity.type
_entity.pdbx_description
1 polymer ?
#
loop_
_entity_poly.entity_id
_entity_poly.type
_entity_poly.pdbx_seq_one_letter_code
_entity_poly.pdbx_strand_id
1 'polypeptide(L)'
;MRFLLTSLIASLLLVSPALAQRPKTADEALARFGKVADQPESERFRALSDLGDFADDPVTERLLAELQGAKSPGYRQAVIRALGEQTRNNAVPALARELQDAGSVRLVETIAAALGKQGDVGVRTLADALAAEKPGSARVHALCDGLGRTDSPLARTTLLAALQKASGRDRLPPLRGLAKAHGDADVDAQRLLLARDKDALVAATALQQLGEHDHPEAPALAVELSRKSGANAGSDVHTAVMQGLLANPTKEHLEALLVATARAEDPFRTARTAAWQRAVMAAGCLEWLTTTGLARKPSIERATAARVLGFASGDAQATAAAALAKALGQKEPDAVAATAQALVGLGAGFADEPLQKLLQGGGEALQPIALGALHQLHGAEATFQEQLLVHANAKAAPLRAAALQLLAQTKATSEAVVQAAGLNLAHKAWPVRSAAIDLLRTLRLPAGVPLLFERLDQEQGRLQKDVVAALQDLTALQFPTTAAWRDWWQKEGPNFRVVEAKDRDGKRDRRRNDAPATTASYWNLPVTSERVVFVVDGSGSMLQPFGTGSGTRLDEAKRQLAAVLTALPGKAKANVVVFSFDAKSFAPTLQTLDDKKRKAATTFAQAIEARGPTNVYSGLQLAFADPEVDTIYLLTDGQPSSGPVVEPNALLRAVAEWNLGRVVRIHTVAIGGRSRFLEQLAEQNGGAHAEAR
;
A
#
# COMPACT_ATOMS: atom_id res chain seq x y z
N MET A 1 13.59 -9.34 -52.56
CA MET A 1 13.03 -8.46 -51.49
C MET A 1 13.01 -9.15 -50.13
N ARG A 2 14.07 -9.90 -49.78
CA ARG A 2 14.22 -10.63 -48.47
C ARG A 2 15.57 -10.34 -47.78
N PHE A 3 16.33 -9.37 -48.26
CA PHE A 3 17.69 -9.03 -47.76
C PHE A 3 17.80 -7.62 -47.12
N LEU A 4 16.68 -6.86 -47.04
CA LEU A 4 16.67 -5.51 -46.43
C LEU A 4 15.92 -5.42 -45.09
N LEU A 5 15.31 -6.50 -44.57
CA LEU A 5 14.61 -6.50 -43.28
C LEU A 5 15.49 -7.07 -42.13
N THR A 6 16.63 -7.67 -42.41
CA THR A 6 17.52 -8.24 -41.39
C THR A 6 18.54 -7.23 -40.84
N SER A 7 18.72 -6.08 -41.49
CA SER A 7 19.68 -5.08 -41.01
C SER A 7 19.10 -4.04 -40.04
N LEU A 8 17.76 -3.91 -39.95
CA LEU A 8 17.09 -2.96 -39.04
C LEU A 8 16.74 -3.53 -37.66
N ILE A 9 16.76 -4.86 -37.51
CA ILE A 9 16.52 -5.52 -36.20
C ILE A 9 17.82 -5.76 -35.44
N ALA A 10 18.98 -5.75 -36.15
CA ALA A 10 20.29 -5.90 -35.52
C ALA A 10 20.82 -4.61 -34.86
N SER A 11 20.23 -3.44 -35.14
CA SER A 11 20.66 -2.16 -34.54
C SER A 11 19.95 -1.82 -33.20
N LEU A 12 18.97 -2.61 -32.75
CA LEU A 12 18.22 -2.39 -31.49
C LEU A 12 18.63 -3.32 -30.34
N LEU A 13 19.63 -4.18 -30.54
CA LEU A 13 20.07 -5.17 -29.52
C LEU A 13 21.59 -5.18 -29.25
N LEU A 14 22.32 -4.15 -29.66
CA LEU A 14 23.70 -3.95 -29.21
C LEU A 14 23.75 -2.91 -28.09
N VAL A 15 23.08 -3.17 -26.95
CA VAL A 15 23.57 -2.69 -25.66
C VAL A 15 24.87 -3.47 -25.41
N SER A 16 26.01 -2.83 -25.72
CA SER A 16 27.32 -3.40 -25.51
C SER A 16 27.43 -3.94 -24.09
N PRO A 17 27.89 -5.18 -23.84
CA PRO A 17 28.03 -5.72 -22.47
C PRO A 17 28.92 -4.84 -21.57
N ALA A 18 29.73 -3.94 -22.12
CA ALA A 18 30.51 -2.93 -21.40
C ALA A 18 29.63 -1.87 -20.68
N LEU A 19 28.34 -1.71 -21.06
CA LEU A 19 27.40 -0.79 -20.43
C LEU A 19 26.60 -1.43 -19.27
N ALA A 20 26.72 -2.73 -19.03
CA ALA A 20 26.00 -3.45 -17.99
C ALA A 20 26.72 -3.45 -16.63
N GLN A 21 28.05 -3.22 -16.57
CA GLN A 21 28.80 -3.13 -15.32
C GLN A 21 28.96 -1.67 -14.91
N ARG A 22 28.77 -1.35 -13.60
CA ARG A 22 29.07 -0.01 -13.07
C ARG A 22 30.55 0.29 -13.19
N PRO A 23 30.95 1.55 -13.50
CA PRO A 23 32.35 1.95 -13.49
C PRO A 23 32.98 1.68 -12.12
N LYS A 24 34.24 1.27 -12.11
CA LYS A 24 35.00 0.99 -10.88
C LYS A 24 35.95 2.14 -10.51
N THR A 25 36.23 3.04 -11.45
CA THR A 25 37.12 4.19 -11.26
C THR A 25 36.51 5.45 -11.85
N ALA A 26 37.01 6.63 -11.41
CA ALA A 26 36.64 7.92 -11.94
C ALA A 26 36.93 8.04 -13.44
N ASP A 27 38.10 7.53 -13.89
CA ASP A 27 38.50 7.55 -15.30
C ASP A 27 37.55 6.72 -16.17
N GLU A 28 37.12 5.54 -15.68
CA GLU A 28 36.13 4.73 -16.38
C GLU A 28 34.76 5.46 -16.48
N ALA A 29 34.34 6.14 -15.41
CA ALA A 29 33.10 6.92 -15.38
C ALA A 29 33.18 8.11 -16.36
N LEU A 30 34.26 8.87 -16.36
CA LEU A 30 34.51 9.97 -17.29
C LEU A 30 34.60 9.50 -18.75
N ALA A 31 35.34 8.41 -19.02
CA ALA A 31 35.41 7.84 -20.36
C ALA A 31 34.06 7.34 -20.86
N ARG A 32 33.24 6.79 -19.97
CA ARG A 32 31.87 6.36 -20.28
C ARG A 32 30.95 7.54 -20.55
N PHE A 33 31.00 8.58 -19.70
CA PHE A 33 30.24 9.80 -19.92
C PHE A 33 30.66 10.49 -21.22
N GLY A 34 31.96 10.53 -21.55
CA GLY A 34 32.49 11.08 -22.80
C GLY A 34 31.88 10.47 -24.07
N LYS A 35 31.51 9.18 -24.04
CA LYS A 35 30.82 8.51 -25.17
C LYS A 35 29.41 8.99 -25.45
N VAL A 36 28.74 9.59 -24.44
CA VAL A 36 27.38 10.10 -24.54
C VAL A 36 27.29 11.62 -24.37
N ALA A 37 28.42 12.31 -24.25
CA ALA A 37 28.46 13.75 -23.96
C ALA A 37 27.71 14.60 -25.00
N ASP A 38 27.76 14.19 -26.27
CA ASP A 38 27.11 14.88 -27.40
C ASP A 38 25.67 14.40 -27.63
N GLN A 39 25.21 13.42 -26.87
CA GLN A 39 23.84 12.89 -26.96
C GLN A 39 22.84 13.80 -26.24
N PRO A 40 21.53 13.69 -26.56
CA PRO A 40 20.47 14.40 -25.81
C PRO A 40 20.53 14.16 -24.31
N GLU A 41 20.09 15.13 -23.50
CA GLU A 41 20.08 15.03 -22.02
C GLU A 41 19.42 13.74 -21.51
N SER A 42 18.36 13.26 -22.16
CA SER A 42 17.68 12.02 -21.82
C SER A 42 18.58 10.77 -21.84
N GLU A 43 19.58 10.75 -22.69
CA GLU A 43 20.53 9.63 -22.80
C GLU A 43 21.72 9.77 -21.85
N ARG A 44 22.06 10.99 -21.45
CA ARG A 44 23.15 11.28 -20.52
C ARG A 44 22.80 10.98 -19.05
N PHE A 45 21.51 10.88 -18.66
CA PHE A 45 21.07 10.68 -17.27
C PHE A 45 21.75 9.51 -16.56
N ARG A 46 21.88 8.36 -17.24
CA ARG A 46 22.48 7.17 -16.63
C ARG A 46 23.97 7.34 -16.38
N ALA A 47 24.69 7.87 -17.37
CA ALA A 47 26.12 8.12 -17.24
C ALA A 47 26.43 9.22 -16.22
N LEU A 48 25.52 10.18 -16.05
CA LEU A 48 25.58 11.22 -15.02
C LEU A 48 25.51 10.64 -13.59
N SER A 49 24.65 9.65 -13.38
CA SER A 49 24.56 8.97 -12.08
C SER A 49 25.85 8.21 -11.74
N ASP A 50 26.47 7.61 -12.75
CA ASP A 50 27.75 6.91 -12.60
C ASP A 50 28.91 7.89 -12.21
N LEU A 51 28.87 9.16 -12.69
CA LEU A 51 29.81 10.19 -12.28
C LEU A 51 29.66 10.58 -10.81
N GLY A 52 28.42 10.63 -10.31
CA GLY A 52 28.14 10.98 -8.91
C GLY A 52 28.79 10.04 -7.88
N ASP A 53 29.13 8.81 -8.26
CA ASP A 53 29.75 7.83 -7.37
C ASP A 53 31.25 8.13 -7.07
N PHE A 54 31.86 9.09 -7.77
CA PHE A 54 33.30 9.40 -7.67
C PHE A 54 33.54 10.88 -7.31
N ALA A 55 34.30 11.13 -6.25
CA ALA A 55 34.59 12.47 -5.72
C ALA A 55 35.97 13.03 -6.18
N ASP A 56 36.29 12.89 -7.44
CA ASP A 56 37.57 13.37 -8.04
C ASP A 56 37.38 14.75 -8.70
N ASP A 57 38.43 15.58 -8.69
CA ASP A 57 38.36 16.95 -9.26
C ASP A 57 37.93 16.96 -10.74
N PRO A 58 38.46 16.10 -11.64
CA PRO A 58 38.00 16.05 -13.02
C PRO A 58 36.51 15.68 -13.16
N VAL A 59 35.96 14.82 -12.27
CA VAL A 59 34.55 14.47 -12.25
C VAL A 59 33.72 15.68 -11.81
N THR A 60 34.13 16.37 -10.74
CA THR A 60 33.46 17.58 -10.28
C THR A 60 33.43 18.68 -11.33
N GLU A 61 34.56 18.93 -12.01
CA GLU A 61 34.65 19.88 -13.12
C GLU A 61 33.71 19.53 -14.27
N ARG A 62 33.65 18.23 -14.62
CA ARG A 62 32.70 17.76 -15.63
C ARG A 62 31.27 18.01 -15.23
N LEU A 63 30.86 17.68 -13.98
CA LEU A 63 29.52 17.92 -13.46
C LEU A 63 29.18 19.40 -13.45
N LEU A 64 30.12 20.28 -13.09
CA LEU A 64 29.92 21.74 -13.13
C LEU A 64 29.71 22.24 -14.57
N ALA A 65 30.42 21.72 -15.54
CA ALA A 65 30.19 22.05 -16.95
C ALA A 65 28.81 21.57 -17.43
N GLU A 66 28.36 20.39 -17.00
CA GLU A 66 27.01 19.89 -17.30
C GLU A 66 25.93 20.74 -16.64
N LEU A 67 26.15 21.25 -15.43
CA LEU A 67 25.22 22.14 -14.75
C LEU A 67 25.00 23.45 -15.52
N GLN A 68 26.09 24.05 -16.02
CA GLN A 68 26.03 25.26 -16.83
C GLN A 68 25.29 25.05 -18.17
N GLY A 69 25.46 23.86 -18.76
CA GLY A 69 24.84 23.49 -20.04
C GLY A 69 23.42 22.91 -19.93
N ALA A 70 22.91 22.65 -18.72
CA ALA A 70 21.62 21.99 -18.50
C ALA A 70 20.43 22.84 -18.95
N LYS A 71 19.66 22.35 -19.92
CA LYS A 71 18.50 23.02 -20.52
C LYS A 71 17.18 22.58 -19.88
N SER A 72 17.04 21.29 -19.54
CA SER A 72 15.82 20.78 -18.93
C SER A 72 15.88 20.81 -17.40
N PRO A 73 14.76 21.14 -16.71
CA PRO A 73 14.71 21.14 -15.24
C PRO A 73 15.05 19.77 -14.64
N GLY A 74 14.65 18.67 -15.29
CA GLY A 74 14.95 17.32 -14.84
C GLY A 74 16.43 16.98 -14.89
N TYR A 75 17.10 17.31 -15.97
CA TYR A 75 18.54 17.10 -16.12
C TYR A 75 19.33 17.96 -15.12
N ARG A 76 18.99 19.24 -14.99
CA ARG A 76 19.58 20.14 -13.97
C ARG A 76 19.50 19.56 -12.55
N GLN A 77 18.33 19.04 -12.15
CA GLN A 77 18.18 18.38 -10.85
C GLN A 77 19.05 17.11 -10.72
N ALA A 78 19.23 16.34 -11.80
CA ALA A 78 20.09 15.15 -11.78
C ALA A 78 21.56 15.53 -11.60
N VAL A 79 22.03 16.57 -12.29
CA VAL A 79 23.40 17.11 -12.12
C VAL A 79 23.63 17.60 -10.69
N ILE A 80 22.66 18.35 -10.13
CA ILE A 80 22.73 18.84 -8.73
C ILE A 80 22.81 17.69 -7.74
N ARG A 81 22.06 16.60 -7.96
CA ARG A 81 22.17 15.40 -7.13
C ARG A 81 23.55 14.76 -7.23
N ALA A 82 24.07 14.60 -8.44
CA ALA A 82 25.41 14.05 -8.64
C ALA A 82 26.49 14.91 -7.98
N LEU A 83 26.41 16.24 -8.07
CA LEU A 83 27.27 17.17 -7.33
C LEU A 83 27.10 17.03 -5.81
N GLY A 84 25.89 16.72 -5.33
CA GLY A 84 25.64 16.46 -3.92
C GLY A 84 26.29 15.19 -3.38
N GLU A 85 26.58 14.21 -4.22
CA GLU A 85 27.35 13.00 -3.82
C GLU A 85 28.86 13.28 -3.75
N GLN A 86 29.35 14.36 -4.37
CA GLN A 86 30.73 14.81 -4.27
C GLN A 86 30.97 15.39 -2.87
N THR A 87 31.70 14.73 -2.01
CA THR A 87 31.99 15.19 -0.64
C THR A 87 33.02 16.34 -0.57
N ARG A 88 33.31 17.00 -1.68
CA ARG A 88 34.27 18.08 -1.82
C ARG A 88 33.58 19.44 -1.95
N ASN A 89 34.09 20.45 -1.29
CA ASN A 89 33.51 21.78 -1.25
C ASN A 89 33.54 22.55 -2.59
N ASN A 90 34.18 22.00 -3.63
CA ASN A 90 34.34 22.66 -4.95
C ASN A 90 33.00 22.95 -5.64
N ALA A 91 31.95 22.17 -5.36
CA ALA A 91 30.62 22.37 -5.91
C ALA A 91 29.81 23.45 -5.19
N VAL A 92 30.17 23.82 -3.95
CA VAL A 92 29.38 24.73 -3.11
C VAL A 92 29.12 26.08 -3.76
N PRO A 93 30.09 26.79 -4.38
CA PRO A 93 29.82 28.09 -5.00
C PRO A 93 28.82 28.02 -6.16
N ALA A 94 28.80 26.92 -6.92
CA ALA A 94 27.84 26.73 -8.00
C ALA A 94 26.44 26.40 -7.44
N LEU A 95 26.39 25.50 -6.46
CA LEU A 95 25.13 25.15 -5.78
C LEU A 95 24.51 26.35 -5.05
N ALA A 96 25.33 27.23 -4.47
CA ALA A 96 24.86 28.48 -3.83
C ALA A 96 24.20 29.44 -4.83
N ARG A 97 24.78 29.59 -6.03
CA ARG A 97 24.16 30.37 -7.11
C ARG A 97 22.84 29.75 -7.57
N GLU A 98 22.83 28.44 -7.82
CA GLU A 98 21.59 27.72 -8.16
C GLU A 98 20.50 27.88 -7.09
N LEU A 99 20.89 27.94 -5.79
CA LEU A 99 19.94 28.16 -4.69
C LEU A 99 19.34 29.57 -4.73
N GLN A 100 20.13 30.60 -5.04
CA GLN A 100 19.63 31.97 -5.19
C GLN A 100 18.66 32.10 -6.36
N ASP A 101 18.97 31.45 -7.49
CA ASP A 101 18.19 31.54 -8.73
C ASP A 101 17.03 30.53 -8.81
N ALA A 102 16.86 29.68 -7.78
CA ALA A 102 15.88 28.61 -7.78
C ALA A 102 14.44 29.12 -7.82
N GLY A 103 13.76 28.94 -8.96
CA GLY A 103 12.38 29.36 -9.19
C GLY A 103 11.30 28.41 -8.67
N SER A 104 11.66 27.24 -8.14
CA SER A 104 10.70 26.26 -7.61
C SER A 104 11.17 25.64 -6.30
N VAL A 105 10.23 25.33 -5.40
CA VAL A 105 10.50 24.67 -4.10
C VAL A 105 11.21 23.33 -4.31
N ARG A 106 10.81 22.54 -5.31
CA ARG A 106 11.43 21.25 -5.63
C ARG A 106 12.91 21.37 -6.02
N LEU A 107 13.27 22.45 -6.70
CA LEU A 107 14.67 22.72 -7.01
C LEU A 107 15.44 23.10 -5.74
N VAL A 108 14.85 23.95 -4.87
CA VAL A 108 15.43 24.29 -3.56
C VAL A 108 15.67 23.05 -2.71
N GLU A 109 14.71 22.11 -2.63
CA GLU A 109 14.86 20.83 -1.93
C GLU A 109 16.06 20.03 -2.46
N THR A 110 16.20 19.95 -3.78
CA THR A 110 17.30 19.22 -4.40
C THR A 110 18.66 19.85 -4.09
N ILE A 111 18.74 21.18 -4.17
CA ILE A 111 19.98 21.92 -3.88
C ILE A 111 20.32 21.87 -2.38
N ALA A 112 19.34 22.05 -1.51
CA ALA A 112 19.53 22.00 -0.07
C ALA A 112 20.01 20.61 0.39
N ALA A 113 19.46 19.55 -0.21
CA ALA A 113 19.93 18.19 0.03
C ALA A 113 21.37 17.95 -0.46
N ALA A 114 21.78 18.57 -1.57
CA ALA A 114 23.13 18.50 -2.09
C ALA A 114 24.12 19.29 -1.20
N LEU A 115 23.77 20.52 -0.81
CA LEU A 115 24.59 21.34 0.08
C LEU A 115 24.75 20.71 1.47
N GLY A 116 23.71 20.06 2.01
CA GLY A 116 23.79 19.37 3.31
C GLY A 116 24.83 18.25 3.36
N LYS A 117 25.23 17.72 2.21
CA LYS A 117 26.31 16.72 2.09
C LYS A 117 27.72 17.32 1.94
N GLN A 118 27.84 18.64 1.75
CA GLN A 118 29.10 19.33 1.49
C GLN A 118 29.81 19.85 2.77
N GLY A 119 29.61 19.17 3.89
CA GLY A 119 30.23 19.53 5.17
C GLY A 119 29.87 20.96 5.64
N ASP A 120 30.71 21.54 6.49
CA ASP A 120 30.42 22.82 7.14
C ASP A 120 30.28 24.01 6.17
N VAL A 121 30.91 23.98 5.01
CA VAL A 121 30.79 25.04 4.00
C VAL A 121 29.40 25.04 3.38
N GLY A 122 28.89 23.87 3.02
CA GLY A 122 27.53 23.71 2.54
C GLY A 122 26.49 24.05 3.61
N VAL A 123 26.74 23.65 4.85
CA VAL A 123 25.88 24.00 6.01
C VAL A 123 25.82 25.50 6.24
N ARG A 124 26.95 26.24 6.17
CA ARG A 124 26.95 27.70 6.26
C ARG A 124 26.12 28.34 5.15
N THR A 125 26.27 27.87 3.92
CA THR A 125 25.47 28.36 2.80
C THR A 125 23.97 28.18 3.04
N LEU A 126 23.55 27.03 3.59
CA LEU A 126 22.16 26.80 3.96
C LEU A 126 21.70 27.68 5.14
N ALA A 127 22.59 27.89 6.13
CA ALA A 127 22.29 28.74 7.29
C ALA A 127 22.09 30.22 6.87
N ASP A 128 22.93 30.74 5.99
CA ASP A 128 22.83 32.10 5.44
C ASP A 128 21.54 32.25 4.61
N ALA A 129 21.23 31.27 3.78
CA ALA A 129 19.99 31.23 3.00
C ALA A 129 18.75 31.21 3.91
N LEU A 130 18.75 30.37 4.98
CA LEU A 130 17.66 30.28 5.93
C LEU A 130 17.46 31.60 6.70
N ALA A 131 18.55 32.27 7.06
CA ALA A 131 18.49 33.54 7.76
C ALA A 131 17.89 34.69 6.92
N ALA A 132 17.99 34.61 5.59
CA ALA A 132 17.44 35.55 4.63
C ALA A 132 15.95 35.30 4.31
N GLU A 133 15.41 34.13 4.64
CA GLU A 133 14.03 33.73 4.31
C GLU A 133 13.00 34.30 5.32
N LYS A 134 11.80 34.55 4.80
CA LYS A 134 10.66 34.93 5.66
C LYS A 134 10.09 33.66 6.35
N PRO A 135 9.75 33.72 7.66
CA PRO A 135 9.05 32.63 8.33
C PRO A 135 7.80 32.19 7.55
N GLY A 136 7.54 30.86 7.53
CA GLY A 136 6.39 30.29 6.84
C GLY A 136 6.54 30.14 5.33
N SER A 137 7.65 30.59 4.70
CA SER A 137 7.87 30.35 3.28
C SER A 137 8.11 28.85 3.01
N ALA A 138 7.65 28.37 1.85
CA ALA A 138 7.89 26.97 1.44
C ALA A 138 9.39 26.63 1.31
N ARG A 139 10.25 27.65 1.07
CA ARG A 139 11.71 27.49 1.00
C ARG A 139 12.30 27.16 2.38
N VAL A 140 11.73 27.70 3.49
CA VAL A 140 12.16 27.36 4.86
C VAL A 140 12.09 25.86 5.13
N HIS A 141 11.04 25.18 4.67
CA HIS A 141 10.94 23.72 4.82
C HIS A 141 12.10 23.00 4.13
N ALA A 142 12.38 23.35 2.89
CA ALA A 142 13.46 22.75 2.11
C ALA A 142 14.85 22.98 2.72
N LEU A 143 15.10 24.19 3.21
CA LEU A 143 16.38 24.55 3.84
C LEU A 143 16.55 23.84 5.19
N CYS A 144 15.52 23.78 6.02
CA CYS A 144 15.54 23.03 7.28
C CYS A 144 15.74 21.52 7.07
N ASP A 145 15.11 20.94 6.04
CA ASP A 145 15.32 19.53 5.66
C ASP A 145 16.78 19.31 5.21
N GLY A 146 17.34 20.20 4.40
CA GLY A 146 18.74 20.15 3.98
C GLY A 146 19.72 20.17 5.16
N LEU A 147 19.50 21.09 6.12
CA LEU A 147 20.28 21.18 7.36
C LEU A 147 20.12 19.92 8.22
N GLY A 148 18.92 19.36 8.33
CA GLY A 148 18.62 18.15 9.11
C GLY A 148 19.20 16.85 8.53
N ARG A 149 19.72 16.87 7.30
CA ARG A 149 20.40 15.71 6.70
C ARG A 149 21.80 15.49 7.20
N THR A 150 22.44 16.53 7.74
CA THR A 150 23.79 16.50 8.31
C THR A 150 23.75 16.42 9.85
N ASP A 151 24.77 15.83 10.43
CA ASP A 151 24.97 15.80 11.90
C ASP A 151 25.97 16.88 12.36
N SER A 152 26.03 18.01 11.64
CA SER A 152 26.92 19.13 11.96
C SER A 152 26.41 19.90 13.18
N PRO A 153 27.28 20.23 14.16
CA PRO A 153 26.93 21.13 15.27
C PRO A 153 26.41 22.50 14.79
N LEU A 154 26.96 23.01 13.69
CA LEU A 154 26.52 24.26 13.07
C LEU A 154 25.08 24.15 12.56
N ALA A 155 24.70 23.04 11.93
CA ALA A 155 23.33 22.81 11.48
C ALA A 155 22.36 22.75 12.66
N ARG A 156 22.72 22.05 13.74
CA ARG A 156 21.90 22.00 14.97
C ARG A 156 21.70 23.38 15.59
N THR A 157 22.77 24.13 15.77
CA THR A 157 22.70 25.51 16.31
C THR A 157 21.84 26.41 15.43
N THR A 158 21.97 26.32 14.11
CA THR A 158 21.17 27.09 13.15
C THR A 158 19.68 26.75 13.26
N LEU A 159 19.35 25.45 13.29
CA LEU A 159 17.97 24.96 13.41
C LEU A 159 17.35 25.35 14.77
N LEU A 160 18.11 25.26 15.87
CA LEU A 160 17.67 25.74 17.19
C LEU A 160 17.36 27.22 17.19
N ALA A 161 18.23 28.05 16.61
CA ALA A 161 18.00 29.49 16.50
C ALA A 161 16.76 29.82 15.65
N ALA A 162 16.54 29.06 14.55
CA ALA A 162 15.35 29.20 13.72
C ALA A 162 14.09 28.79 14.50
N LEU A 163 14.14 27.69 15.26
CA LEU A 163 13.04 27.18 16.08
C LEU A 163 12.63 28.19 17.17
N GLN A 164 13.59 28.81 17.84
CA GLN A 164 13.35 29.83 18.87
C GLN A 164 12.69 31.09 18.33
N LYS A 165 12.99 31.48 17.09
CA LYS A 165 12.39 32.64 16.42
C LYS A 165 11.01 32.35 15.85
N ALA A 166 10.70 31.09 15.56
CA ALA A 166 9.45 30.70 14.95
C ALA A 166 8.27 30.67 15.94
N SER A 167 7.05 30.82 15.43
CA SER A 167 5.81 30.77 16.23
C SER A 167 4.77 29.85 15.56
N GLY A 168 3.88 29.26 16.37
CA GLY A 168 2.83 28.37 15.86
C GLY A 168 3.41 27.29 14.96
N ARG A 169 2.78 27.05 13.81
CA ARG A 169 3.19 25.99 12.85
C ARG A 169 4.51 26.24 12.14
N ASP A 170 5.00 27.48 12.13
CA ASP A 170 6.32 27.78 11.55
C ASP A 170 7.47 27.13 12.35
N ARG A 171 7.18 26.59 13.55
CA ARG A 171 8.09 25.76 14.34
C ARG A 171 8.34 24.37 13.74
N LEU A 172 7.42 23.85 12.92
CA LEU A 172 7.51 22.50 12.39
C LEU A 172 8.73 22.24 11.50
N PRO A 173 9.10 23.13 10.54
CA PRO A 173 10.26 22.87 9.70
C PRO A 173 11.57 22.72 10.49
N PRO A 174 11.97 23.68 11.35
CA PRO A 174 13.20 23.53 12.13
C PRO A 174 13.14 22.39 13.14
N LEU A 175 11.98 22.12 13.76
CA LEU A 175 11.81 20.99 14.67
C LEU A 175 12.00 19.64 13.94
N ARG A 176 11.46 19.50 12.74
CA ARG A 176 11.68 18.32 11.89
C ARG A 176 13.13 18.17 11.45
N GLY A 177 13.79 19.27 11.12
CA GLY A 177 15.22 19.30 10.82
C GLY A 177 16.08 18.77 11.97
N LEU A 178 15.66 18.98 13.21
CA LEU A 178 16.35 18.48 14.42
C LEU A 178 16.07 17.00 14.74
N ALA A 179 15.28 16.28 13.94
CA ALA A 179 14.88 14.90 14.26
C ALA A 179 16.04 13.93 14.52
N LYS A 180 17.21 14.15 13.90
CA LYS A 180 18.40 13.30 14.08
C LYS A 180 19.30 13.71 15.24
N ALA A 181 19.08 14.84 15.88
CA ALA A 181 19.88 15.30 17.00
C ALA A 181 19.52 14.50 18.27
N HIS A 182 20.27 13.41 18.52
CA HIS A 182 20.09 12.54 19.69
C HIS A 182 20.99 12.99 20.85
N GLY A 183 20.43 13.05 22.07
CA GLY A 183 21.20 13.32 23.29
C GLY A 183 21.80 14.73 23.37
N ASP A 184 21.33 15.67 22.56
CA ASP A 184 21.69 17.07 22.63
C ASP A 184 20.77 17.76 23.63
N ALA A 185 21.34 18.19 24.77
CA ALA A 185 20.57 18.75 25.89
C ALA A 185 19.75 19.98 25.51
N ASP A 186 20.28 20.86 24.63
CA ASP A 186 19.59 22.06 24.22
C ASP A 186 18.41 21.72 23.28
N VAL A 187 18.58 20.75 22.39
CA VAL A 187 17.50 20.24 21.53
C VAL A 187 16.42 19.57 22.36
N ASP A 188 16.80 18.71 23.31
CA ASP A 188 15.84 18.00 24.16
C ASP A 188 15.08 18.97 25.08
N ALA A 189 15.72 20.01 25.62
CA ALA A 189 15.03 21.08 26.35
C ALA A 189 13.96 21.79 25.50
N GLN A 190 14.25 22.06 24.21
CA GLN A 190 13.26 22.64 23.29
C GLN A 190 12.13 21.66 22.99
N ARG A 191 12.43 20.37 22.75
CA ARG A 191 11.41 19.33 22.53
C ARG A 191 10.47 19.18 23.73
N LEU A 192 11.01 19.17 24.97
CA LEU A 192 10.22 19.10 26.20
C LEU A 192 9.26 20.28 26.35
N LEU A 193 9.73 21.50 26.01
CA LEU A 193 8.89 22.69 25.98
C LEU A 193 7.79 22.56 24.91
N LEU A 194 8.14 22.16 23.69
CA LEU A 194 7.23 22.09 22.56
C LEU A 194 6.25 20.93 22.63
N ALA A 195 6.56 19.86 23.36
CA ALA A 195 5.60 18.78 23.61
C ALA A 195 4.34 19.25 24.38
N ARG A 196 4.38 20.45 24.98
CA ARG A 196 3.23 21.13 25.60
C ARG A 196 2.68 22.29 24.78
N ASP A 197 3.09 22.45 23.53
CA ASP A 197 2.63 23.54 22.65
C ASP A 197 1.11 23.55 22.50
N LYS A 198 0.58 24.72 22.16
CA LYS A 198 -0.87 24.91 21.92
C LYS A 198 -1.31 24.26 20.60
N ASP A 199 -0.44 24.27 19.60
CA ASP A 199 -0.68 23.55 18.34
C ASP A 199 -0.38 22.06 18.53
N ALA A 200 -1.42 21.24 18.39
CA ALA A 200 -1.35 19.80 18.61
C ALA A 200 -0.33 19.09 17.68
N LEU A 201 -0.10 19.62 16.47
CA LEU A 201 0.86 19.04 15.53
C LEU A 201 2.31 19.34 15.93
N VAL A 202 2.58 20.55 16.45
CA VAL A 202 3.89 20.90 17.01
C VAL A 202 4.17 20.04 18.24
N ALA A 203 3.20 19.91 19.16
CA ALA A 203 3.32 19.06 20.35
C ALA A 203 3.54 17.60 19.98
N ALA A 204 2.78 17.08 19.03
CA ALA A 204 2.92 15.71 18.52
C ALA A 204 4.31 15.48 17.89
N THR A 205 4.80 16.39 17.06
CA THR A 205 6.12 16.27 16.43
C THR A 205 7.25 16.25 17.47
N ALA A 206 7.19 17.10 18.47
CA ALA A 206 8.18 17.14 19.56
C ALA A 206 8.15 15.85 20.40
N LEU A 207 6.94 15.39 20.79
CA LEU A 207 6.75 14.17 21.53
C LEU A 207 7.20 12.93 20.74
N GLN A 208 6.94 12.89 19.44
CA GLN A 208 7.37 11.80 18.58
C GLN A 208 8.89 11.66 18.60
N GLN A 209 9.62 12.76 18.48
CA GLN A 209 11.09 12.76 18.55
C GLN A 209 11.60 12.32 19.93
N LEU A 210 11.00 12.82 21.02
CA LEU A 210 11.34 12.36 22.37
C LEU A 210 11.11 10.87 22.54
N GLY A 211 10.01 10.34 22.00
CA GLY A 211 9.69 8.91 22.04
C GLY A 211 10.64 8.07 21.17
N GLU A 212 11.04 8.56 20.00
CA GLU A 212 12.02 7.88 19.14
C GLU A 212 13.42 7.82 19.77
N HIS A 213 13.73 8.75 20.68
CA HIS A 213 14.98 8.79 21.44
C HIS A 213 14.89 8.12 22.83
N ASP A 214 13.81 7.42 23.14
CA ASP A 214 13.53 6.78 24.43
C ASP A 214 13.69 7.77 25.63
N HIS A 215 13.28 9.04 25.47
CA HIS A 215 13.43 10.06 26.50
C HIS A 215 12.54 9.75 27.73
N PRO A 216 13.07 9.83 28.97
CA PRO A 216 12.35 9.38 30.18
C PRO A 216 11.06 10.15 30.48
N GLU A 217 10.93 11.42 30.07
CA GLU A 217 9.71 12.21 30.25
C GLU A 217 8.65 11.97 29.16
N ALA A 218 8.98 11.30 28.05
CA ALA A 218 8.07 11.10 26.95
C ALA A 218 6.74 10.43 27.35
N PRO A 219 6.69 9.41 28.24
CA PRO A 219 5.43 8.81 28.67
C PRO A 219 4.48 9.78 29.40
N ALA A 220 5.00 10.61 30.28
CA ALA A 220 4.19 11.58 31.01
C ALA A 220 3.59 12.64 30.06
N LEU A 221 4.41 13.14 29.13
CA LEU A 221 4.00 14.09 28.08
C LEU A 221 2.97 13.46 27.11
N ALA A 222 3.13 12.17 26.78
CA ALA A 222 2.18 11.44 25.94
C ALA A 222 0.79 11.36 26.59
N VAL A 223 0.72 11.07 27.89
CA VAL A 223 -0.55 11.08 28.65
C VAL A 223 -1.16 12.47 28.67
N GLU A 224 -0.36 13.51 28.87
CA GLU A 224 -0.82 14.89 28.86
C GLU A 224 -1.40 15.28 27.49
N LEU A 225 -0.68 14.98 26.39
CA LEU A 225 -1.13 15.26 25.03
C LEU A 225 -2.40 14.48 24.67
N SER A 226 -2.49 13.19 25.06
CA SER A 226 -3.67 12.36 24.84
C SER A 226 -4.92 12.95 25.50
N ARG A 227 -4.80 13.41 26.75
CA ARG A 227 -5.92 14.05 27.50
C ARG A 227 -6.35 15.37 26.85
N LYS A 228 -5.39 16.18 26.42
CA LYS A 228 -5.64 17.48 25.79
C LYS A 228 -6.28 17.37 24.40
N SER A 229 -5.85 16.40 23.60
CA SER A 229 -6.26 16.25 22.20
C SER A 229 -7.56 15.46 22.03
N GLY A 230 -7.87 14.56 22.96
CA GLY A 230 -9.10 13.75 22.93
C GLY A 230 -9.14 12.66 21.86
N ALA A 231 -10.27 11.97 21.77
CA ALA A 231 -10.44 10.82 20.88
C ALA A 231 -10.51 11.17 19.38
N ASN A 232 -10.79 12.43 19.05
CA ASN A 232 -10.93 12.91 17.67
C ASN A 232 -9.62 13.52 17.11
N ALA A 233 -8.50 13.34 17.81
CA ALA A 233 -7.19 13.77 17.32
C ALA A 233 -6.82 13.05 16.01
N GLY A 234 -6.00 13.67 15.18
CA GLY A 234 -5.46 13.03 13.96
C GLY A 234 -4.55 11.85 14.26
N SER A 235 -4.32 11.00 13.28
CA SER A 235 -3.45 9.81 13.40
C SER A 235 -2.00 10.16 13.77
N ASP A 236 -1.51 11.33 13.35
CA ASP A 236 -0.22 11.89 13.72
C ASP A 236 -0.08 12.12 15.23
N VAL A 237 -1.11 12.66 15.88
CA VAL A 237 -1.15 12.83 17.34
C VAL A 237 -1.17 11.47 18.05
N HIS A 238 -1.99 10.53 17.57
CA HIS A 238 -2.05 9.18 18.13
C HIS A 238 -0.71 8.44 17.97
N THR A 239 -0.05 8.61 16.82
CA THR A 239 1.30 8.06 16.56
C THR A 239 2.32 8.61 17.55
N ALA A 240 2.30 9.92 17.78
CA ALA A 240 3.20 10.56 18.75
C ALA A 240 2.94 10.09 20.18
N VAL A 241 1.67 9.99 20.60
CA VAL A 241 1.29 9.44 21.92
C VAL A 241 1.77 8.00 22.07
N MET A 242 1.52 7.15 21.06
CA MET A 242 2.00 5.76 21.06
C MET A 242 3.53 5.69 21.21
N GLN A 243 4.28 6.49 20.43
CA GLN A 243 5.74 6.48 20.49
C GLN A 243 6.26 6.98 21.84
N GLY A 244 5.68 8.05 22.38
CA GLY A 244 6.02 8.56 23.69
C GLY A 244 5.79 7.53 24.80
N LEU A 245 4.70 6.75 24.72
CA LEU A 245 4.41 5.69 25.71
C LEU A 245 5.29 4.45 25.52
N LEU A 246 5.71 4.16 24.28
CA LEU A 246 6.64 3.05 24.01
C LEU A 246 8.08 3.33 24.41
N ALA A 247 8.47 4.58 24.64
CA ALA A 247 9.79 4.95 25.11
C ALA A 247 10.11 4.29 26.46
N ASN A 248 9.15 4.34 27.40
CA ASN A 248 9.25 3.68 28.69
C ASN A 248 7.90 3.05 29.08
N PRO A 249 7.55 1.89 28.55
CA PRO A 249 6.25 1.27 28.75
C PRO A 249 6.09 0.76 30.18
N THR A 250 4.96 1.12 30.82
CA THR A 250 4.58 0.61 32.14
C THR A 250 3.12 0.17 32.12
N LYS A 251 2.72 -0.65 33.10
CA LYS A 251 1.36 -1.17 33.24
C LYS A 251 0.32 -0.03 33.28
N GLU A 252 0.62 1.07 33.94
CA GLU A 252 -0.27 2.23 34.10
C GLU A 252 -0.56 2.94 32.78
N HIS A 253 0.33 2.80 31.81
CA HIS A 253 0.21 3.46 30.51
C HIS A 253 -0.43 2.58 29.44
N LEU A 254 -0.62 1.27 29.68
CA LEU A 254 -1.07 0.33 28.65
C LEU A 254 -2.46 0.66 28.07
N GLU A 255 -3.37 1.16 28.89
CA GLU A 255 -4.69 1.57 28.38
C GLU A 255 -4.56 2.69 27.36
N ALA A 256 -3.84 3.76 27.68
CA ALA A 256 -3.60 4.87 26.76
C ALA A 256 -2.79 4.42 25.53
N LEU A 257 -1.84 3.52 25.73
CA LEU A 257 -1.04 2.93 24.64
C LEU A 257 -1.92 2.15 23.65
N LEU A 258 -2.83 1.29 24.10
CA LEU A 258 -3.73 0.54 23.20
C LEU A 258 -4.68 1.47 22.45
N VAL A 259 -5.27 2.47 23.13
CA VAL A 259 -6.16 3.46 22.50
C VAL A 259 -5.43 4.26 21.42
N ALA A 260 -4.21 4.72 21.70
CA ALA A 260 -3.40 5.45 20.74
C ALA A 260 -2.98 4.55 19.56
N THR A 261 -2.51 3.33 19.84
CA THR A 261 -2.06 2.36 18.83
C THR A 261 -3.17 1.98 17.87
N ALA A 262 -4.39 1.81 18.35
CA ALA A 262 -5.54 1.48 17.51
C ALA A 262 -5.86 2.56 16.45
N ARG A 263 -5.33 3.77 16.62
CA ARG A 263 -5.56 4.94 15.74
C ARG A 263 -4.27 5.50 15.14
N ALA A 264 -3.12 5.01 15.57
CA ALA A 264 -1.81 5.45 15.09
C ALA A 264 -1.58 5.02 13.63
N GLU A 265 -0.65 5.73 12.98
CA GLU A 265 -0.18 5.39 11.65
C GLU A 265 0.88 4.29 11.72
N ASP A 266 0.67 3.21 10.98
CA ASP A 266 1.56 2.06 10.86
C ASP A 266 2.19 1.62 12.22
N PRO A 267 1.36 1.29 13.23
CA PRO A 267 1.84 1.11 14.60
C PRO A 267 2.78 -0.09 14.76
N PHE A 268 2.66 -1.10 13.89
CA PHE A 268 3.39 -2.36 13.96
C PHE A 268 4.48 -2.48 12.89
N ARG A 269 4.97 -1.36 12.33
CA ARG A 269 6.08 -1.37 11.37
C ARG A 269 7.32 -2.05 11.99
N THR A 270 8.09 -2.74 11.16
CA THR A 270 9.26 -3.54 11.59
C THR A 270 10.24 -2.77 12.48
N ALA A 271 10.45 -1.49 12.22
CA ALA A 271 11.33 -0.63 13.02
C ALA A 271 10.90 -0.49 14.51
N ARG A 272 9.65 -0.81 14.84
CA ARG A 272 9.12 -0.76 16.22
C ARG A 272 9.10 -2.12 16.93
N THR A 273 9.53 -3.20 16.29
CA THR A 273 9.48 -4.55 16.87
C THR A 273 10.15 -4.63 18.25
N ALA A 274 11.36 -4.09 18.39
CA ALA A 274 12.08 -4.10 19.66
C ALA A 274 11.35 -3.32 20.77
N ALA A 275 10.72 -2.19 20.44
CA ALA A 275 9.93 -1.42 21.39
C ALA A 275 8.68 -2.19 21.86
N TRP A 276 7.99 -2.88 20.95
CA TRP A 276 6.86 -3.75 21.31
C TRP A 276 7.29 -4.93 22.18
N GLN A 277 8.43 -5.57 21.89
CA GLN A 277 8.98 -6.62 22.74
C GLN A 277 9.26 -6.10 24.16
N ARG A 278 9.91 -4.93 24.29
CA ARG A 278 10.10 -4.30 25.60
C ARG A 278 8.77 -4.04 26.33
N ALA A 279 7.75 -3.55 25.59
CA ALA A 279 6.44 -3.23 26.16
C ALA A 279 5.72 -4.48 26.72
N VAL A 280 5.79 -5.61 26.02
CA VAL A 280 5.20 -6.86 26.51
C VAL A 280 5.95 -7.39 27.73
N MET A 281 7.28 -7.28 27.72
CA MET A 281 8.17 -7.83 28.76
C MET A 281 8.32 -6.93 30.00
N ALA A 282 7.83 -5.68 29.95
CA ALA A 282 7.88 -4.77 31.09
C ALA A 282 7.01 -5.28 32.26
N ALA A 283 7.43 -4.96 33.48
CA ALA A 283 6.83 -5.48 34.72
C ALA A 283 5.30 -5.27 34.77
N GLY A 284 4.54 -6.35 34.93
CA GLY A 284 3.09 -6.36 35.01
C GLY A 284 2.36 -6.12 33.69
N CYS A 285 3.07 -5.81 32.59
CA CYS A 285 2.45 -5.53 31.30
C CYS A 285 1.87 -6.78 30.64
N LEU A 286 2.59 -7.91 30.67
CA LEU A 286 2.10 -9.18 30.13
C LEU A 286 0.79 -9.60 30.84
N GLU A 287 0.76 -9.55 32.17
CA GLU A 287 -0.43 -9.89 32.95
C GLU A 287 -1.60 -8.98 32.61
N TRP A 288 -1.36 -7.66 32.51
CA TRP A 288 -2.40 -6.71 32.16
C TRP A 288 -2.93 -6.94 30.74
N LEU A 289 -2.06 -7.16 29.76
CA LEU A 289 -2.45 -7.42 28.36
C LEU A 289 -3.31 -8.68 28.25
N THR A 290 -2.92 -9.77 28.95
CA THR A 290 -3.62 -11.07 28.89
C THR A 290 -4.95 -11.07 29.62
N THR A 291 -5.11 -10.28 30.69
CA THR A 291 -6.34 -10.22 31.48
C THR A 291 -7.27 -9.06 31.09
N THR A 292 -6.74 -7.84 31.07
CA THR A 292 -7.49 -6.61 30.83
C THR A 292 -7.49 -6.20 29.36
N GLY A 293 -6.33 -6.26 28.71
CA GLY A 293 -6.18 -5.85 27.32
C GLY A 293 -7.06 -6.63 26.36
N LEU A 294 -7.05 -7.96 26.44
CA LEU A 294 -7.91 -8.84 25.64
C LEU A 294 -9.39 -8.79 26.01
N ALA A 295 -9.76 -8.17 27.15
CA ALA A 295 -11.14 -7.98 27.60
C ALA A 295 -11.69 -6.57 27.36
N ARG A 296 -10.95 -5.69 26.67
CA ARG A 296 -11.40 -4.32 26.37
C ARG A 296 -12.71 -4.33 25.59
N LYS A 297 -13.62 -3.37 25.87
CA LYS A 297 -14.93 -3.30 25.19
C LYS A 297 -14.81 -3.07 23.67
N PRO A 298 -14.02 -2.09 23.16
CA PRO A 298 -13.87 -1.91 21.73
C PRO A 298 -13.08 -3.07 21.11
N SER A 299 -13.63 -3.69 20.04
CA SER A 299 -12.96 -4.81 19.33
C SER A 299 -11.60 -4.42 18.78
N ILE A 300 -11.43 -3.18 18.30
CA ILE A 300 -10.16 -2.68 17.79
C ILE A 300 -9.06 -2.63 18.86
N GLU A 301 -9.42 -2.33 20.12
CA GLU A 301 -8.46 -2.34 21.23
C GLU A 301 -8.09 -3.78 21.62
N ARG A 302 -9.03 -4.73 21.57
CA ARG A 302 -8.74 -6.16 21.75
C ARG A 302 -7.82 -6.69 20.64
N ALA A 303 -8.11 -6.35 19.39
CA ALA A 303 -7.26 -6.69 18.25
C ALA A 303 -5.85 -6.12 18.41
N THR A 304 -5.73 -4.90 18.91
CA THR A 304 -4.46 -4.25 19.20
C THR A 304 -3.72 -4.99 20.32
N ALA A 305 -4.38 -5.33 21.44
CA ALA A 305 -3.79 -6.10 22.53
C ALA A 305 -3.30 -7.48 22.06
N ALA A 306 -4.08 -8.16 21.22
CA ALA A 306 -3.67 -9.44 20.62
C ALA A 306 -2.42 -9.29 19.77
N ARG A 307 -2.35 -8.27 18.89
CA ARG A 307 -1.15 -8.01 18.07
C ARG A 307 0.07 -7.70 18.92
N VAL A 308 -0.08 -6.92 20.00
CA VAL A 308 1.01 -6.61 20.94
C VAL A 308 1.51 -7.89 21.63
N LEU A 309 0.62 -8.78 22.06
CA LEU A 309 0.98 -10.08 22.63
C LEU A 309 1.75 -10.98 21.67
N GLY A 310 1.55 -10.85 20.36
CA GLY A 310 2.33 -11.54 19.33
C GLY A 310 3.82 -11.19 19.32
N PHE A 311 4.24 -10.13 20.02
CA PHE A 311 5.66 -9.79 20.23
C PHE A 311 6.28 -10.43 21.48
N ALA A 312 5.54 -11.25 22.21
CA ALA A 312 6.08 -11.96 23.38
C ALA A 312 7.25 -12.87 22.97
N SER A 313 8.26 -12.96 23.84
CA SER A 313 9.45 -13.77 23.62
C SER A 313 9.86 -14.53 24.88
N GLY A 314 10.66 -15.59 24.71
CA GLY A 314 11.10 -16.43 25.83
C GLY A 314 9.93 -17.00 26.64
N ASP A 315 10.04 -17.01 27.97
CA ASP A 315 9.04 -17.60 28.87
C ASP A 315 7.66 -16.94 28.79
N ALA A 316 7.57 -15.69 28.29
CA ALA A 316 6.31 -14.98 28.09
C ALA A 316 5.47 -15.54 26.96
N GLN A 317 6.06 -16.26 25.99
CA GLN A 317 5.34 -16.80 24.83
C GLN A 317 4.24 -17.77 25.24
N ALA A 318 4.51 -18.68 26.17
CA ALA A 318 3.53 -19.66 26.62
C ALA A 318 2.32 -18.98 27.31
N THR A 319 2.56 -17.96 28.14
CA THR A 319 1.52 -17.19 28.81
C THR A 319 0.69 -16.39 27.80
N ALA A 320 1.34 -15.71 26.85
CA ALA A 320 0.68 -14.96 25.79
C ALA A 320 -0.17 -15.89 24.91
N ALA A 321 0.39 -17.03 24.48
CA ALA A 321 -0.28 -18.02 23.66
C ALA A 321 -1.55 -18.60 24.33
N ALA A 322 -1.46 -18.95 25.63
CA ALA A 322 -2.62 -19.45 26.39
C ALA A 322 -3.76 -18.42 26.45
N ALA A 323 -3.42 -17.14 26.68
CA ALA A 323 -4.41 -16.07 26.70
C ALA A 323 -5.01 -15.80 25.30
N LEU A 324 -4.19 -15.79 24.25
CA LEU A 324 -4.63 -15.65 22.87
C LEU A 324 -5.52 -16.82 22.45
N ALA A 325 -5.18 -18.06 22.80
CA ALA A 325 -6.00 -19.24 22.52
C ALA A 325 -7.42 -19.10 23.13
N LYS A 326 -7.52 -18.60 24.37
CA LYS A 326 -8.81 -18.28 24.99
C LYS A 326 -9.54 -17.15 24.28
N ALA A 327 -8.82 -16.13 23.80
CA ALA A 327 -9.38 -14.97 23.10
C ALA A 327 -9.92 -15.31 21.71
N LEU A 328 -9.55 -16.43 21.09
CA LEU A 328 -10.19 -16.93 19.85
C LEU A 328 -11.70 -17.23 20.02
N GLY A 329 -12.19 -17.41 21.23
CA GLY A 329 -13.62 -17.56 21.53
C GLY A 329 -14.46 -16.28 21.39
N GLN A 330 -13.88 -15.16 21.00
CA GLN A 330 -14.58 -13.90 20.72
C GLN A 330 -15.44 -14.00 19.45
N LYS A 331 -16.40 -13.08 19.31
CA LYS A 331 -17.38 -13.11 18.20
C LYS A 331 -16.99 -12.18 17.03
N GLU A 332 -16.22 -11.15 17.31
CA GLU A 332 -15.87 -10.12 16.34
C GLU A 332 -14.73 -10.60 15.43
N PRO A 333 -14.97 -10.74 14.12
CA PRO A 333 -13.98 -11.31 13.18
C PRO A 333 -12.62 -10.59 13.20
N ASP A 334 -12.61 -9.26 13.31
CA ASP A 334 -11.37 -8.47 13.33
C ASP A 334 -10.48 -8.80 14.54
N ALA A 335 -11.10 -8.96 15.72
CA ALA A 335 -10.37 -9.33 16.94
C ALA A 335 -9.87 -10.77 16.87
N VAL A 336 -10.67 -11.68 16.31
CA VAL A 336 -10.29 -13.09 16.11
C VAL A 336 -9.17 -13.20 15.08
N ALA A 337 -9.23 -12.45 13.96
CA ALA A 337 -8.18 -12.43 12.94
C ALA A 337 -6.85 -11.94 13.53
N ALA A 338 -6.86 -10.83 14.28
CA ALA A 338 -5.68 -10.31 14.96
C ALA A 338 -5.10 -11.32 15.97
N THR A 339 -5.97 -12.03 16.68
CA THR A 339 -5.58 -13.08 17.65
C THR A 339 -4.95 -14.28 16.95
N ALA A 340 -5.54 -14.74 15.84
CA ALA A 340 -5.02 -15.82 15.02
C ALA A 340 -3.64 -15.48 14.44
N GLN A 341 -3.48 -14.27 13.91
CA GLN A 341 -2.19 -13.78 13.38
C GLN A 341 -1.12 -13.66 14.49
N ALA A 342 -1.49 -13.23 15.69
CA ALA A 342 -0.58 -13.19 16.83
C ALA A 342 -0.10 -14.60 17.21
N LEU A 343 -0.99 -15.60 17.22
CA LEU A 343 -0.62 -17.00 17.48
C LEU A 343 0.30 -17.54 16.38
N VAL A 344 0.01 -17.27 15.10
CA VAL A 344 0.91 -17.62 13.97
C VAL A 344 2.30 -17.02 14.18
N GLY A 345 2.38 -15.77 14.62
CA GLY A 345 3.65 -15.09 14.93
C GLY A 345 4.44 -15.74 16.09
N LEU A 346 3.75 -16.36 17.06
CA LEU A 346 4.39 -17.11 18.16
C LEU A 346 4.86 -18.51 17.72
N GLY A 347 4.36 -19.04 16.59
CA GLY A 347 4.77 -20.28 15.97
C GLY A 347 3.77 -21.43 16.11
N ALA A 348 3.94 -22.46 15.26
CA ALA A 348 3.01 -23.58 15.11
C ALA A 348 2.73 -24.32 16.44
N GLY A 349 3.75 -24.54 17.26
CA GLY A 349 3.60 -25.22 18.55
C GLY A 349 2.61 -24.56 19.52
N PHE A 350 2.31 -23.27 19.33
CA PHE A 350 1.30 -22.53 20.12
C PHE A 350 -0.02 -22.34 19.37
N ALA A 351 0.03 -22.34 18.05
CA ALA A 351 -1.08 -21.96 17.19
C ALA A 351 -1.98 -23.12 16.77
N ASP A 352 -1.41 -24.30 16.51
CA ASP A 352 -2.10 -25.41 15.87
C ASP A 352 -3.37 -25.86 16.61
N GLU A 353 -3.26 -26.24 17.86
CA GLU A 353 -4.42 -26.76 18.62
C GLU A 353 -5.54 -25.70 18.76
N PRO A 354 -5.27 -24.44 19.13
CA PRO A 354 -6.30 -23.42 19.22
C PRO A 354 -6.97 -23.11 17.86
N LEU A 355 -6.20 -23.05 16.78
CA LEU A 355 -6.72 -22.77 15.44
C LEU A 355 -7.53 -23.96 14.90
N GLN A 356 -7.11 -25.20 15.15
CA GLN A 356 -7.90 -26.39 14.82
C GLN A 356 -9.24 -26.42 15.56
N LYS A 357 -9.26 -26.07 16.86
CA LYS A 357 -10.51 -25.93 17.62
C LYS A 357 -11.42 -24.85 17.02
N LEU A 358 -10.87 -23.70 16.64
CA LEU A 358 -11.63 -22.64 15.98
C LEU A 358 -12.19 -23.10 14.62
N LEU A 359 -11.40 -23.83 13.84
CA LEU A 359 -11.80 -24.36 12.53
C LEU A 359 -12.96 -25.35 12.66
N GLN A 360 -12.95 -26.21 13.69
CA GLN A 360 -14.00 -27.23 13.94
C GLN A 360 -15.26 -26.67 14.59
N GLY A 361 -15.11 -25.78 15.58
CA GLY A 361 -16.20 -25.31 16.44
C GLY A 361 -16.58 -23.85 16.25
N GLY A 362 -15.82 -23.07 15.47
CA GLY A 362 -16.11 -21.67 15.20
C GLY A 362 -17.32 -21.46 14.29
N GLY A 363 -17.94 -20.28 14.40
CA GLY A 363 -19.00 -19.88 13.47
C GLY A 363 -18.51 -19.74 12.03
N GLU A 364 -19.43 -19.77 11.07
CA GLU A 364 -19.14 -19.76 9.63
C GLU A 364 -18.22 -18.60 9.19
N ALA A 365 -18.32 -17.45 9.86
CA ALA A 365 -17.47 -16.28 9.57
C ALA A 365 -16.04 -16.41 10.12
N LEU A 366 -15.80 -17.25 11.11
CA LEU A 366 -14.51 -17.40 11.80
C LEU A 366 -13.67 -18.57 11.26
N GLN A 367 -14.33 -19.60 10.72
CA GLN A 367 -13.65 -20.78 10.16
C GLN A 367 -12.66 -20.44 9.03
N PRO A 368 -12.97 -19.52 8.08
CA PRO A 368 -11.99 -19.09 7.08
C PRO A 368 -10.74 -18.44 7.70
N ILE A 369 -10.89 -17.69 8.79
CA ILE A 369 -9.77 -17.05 9.51
C ILE A 369 -8.83 -18.13 10.06
N ALA A 370 -9.40 -19.15 10.73
CA ALA A 370 -8.62 -20.26 11.25
C ALA A 370 -7.92 -21.06 10.13
N LEU A 371 -8.63 -21.37 9.05
CA LEU A 371 -8.05 -22.06 7.91
C LEU A 371 -6.93 -21.28 7.24
N GLY A 372 -7.09 -19.96 7.08
CA GLY A 372 -6.06 -19.06 6.53
C GLY A 372 -4.82 -18.98 7.42
N ALA A 373 -5.00 -18.93 8.74
CA ALA A 373 -3.90 -18.92 9.70
C ALA A 373 -3.13 -20.26 9.70
N LEU A 374 -3.83 -21.40 9.66
CA LEU A 374 -3.20 -22.73 9.51
C LEU A 374 -2.49 -22.86 8.17
N HIS A 375 -3.03 -22.29 7.10
CA HIS A 375 -2.36 -22.29 5.79
C HIS A 375 -1.03 -21.51 5.81
N GLN A 376 -0.92 -20.43 6.57
CA GLN A 376 0.35 -19.71 6.71
C GLN A 376 1.42 -20.58 7.39
N LEU A 377 1.04 -21.49 8.29
CA LEU A 377 1.95 -22.38 9.00
C LEU A 377 2.29 -23.64 8.18
N HIS A 378 1.31 -24.25 7.53
CA HIS A 378 1.39 -25.59 6.98
C HIS A 378 1.11 -25.67 5.48
N GLY A 379 0.85 -24.56 4.79
CA GLY A 379 0.40 -24.56 3.39
C GLY A 379 1.34 -25.24 2.39
N ALA A 380 2.63 -25.40 2.72
CA ALA A 380 3.59 -26.12 1.92
C ALA A 380 3.53 -27.66 2.11
N GLU A 381 2.82 -28.15 3.13
CA GLU A 381 2.75 -29.57 3.46
C GLU A 381 1.69 -30.29 2.62
N ALA A 382 2.03 -31.48 2.10
CA ALA A 382 1.09 -32.29 1.31
C ALA A 382 -0.14 -32.72 2.13
N THR A 383 0.05 -33.04 3.41
CA THR A 383 -1.01 -33.37 4.36
C THR A 383 -2.02 -32.23 4.55
N PHE A 384 -1.56 -31.00 4.52
CA PHE A 384 -2.44 -29.85 4.62
C PHE A 384 -3.26 -29.63 3.33
N GLN A 385 -2.69 -29.97 2.16
CA GLN A 385 -3.44 -29.95 0.89
C GLN A 385 -4.59 -30.96 0.90
N GLU A 386 -4.39 -32.15 1.49
CA GLU A 386 -5.47 -33.14 1.70
C GLU A 386 -6.57 -32.60 2.61
N GLN A 387 -6.21 -31.89 3.68
CA GLN A 387 -7.18 -31.19 4.55
C GLN A 387 -7.97 -30.13 3.79
N LEU A 388 -7.33 -29.35 2.90
CA LEU A 388 -8.03 -28.39 2.06
C LEU A 388 -9.08 -29.06 1.16
N LEU A 389 -8.80 -30.25 0.60
CA LEU A 389 -9.77 -31.02 -0.19
C LEU A 389 -10.98 -31.44 0.67
N VAL A 390 -10.77 -31.84 1.93
CA VAL A 390 -11.87 -32.11 2.86
C VAL A 390 -12.71 -30.86 3.10
N HIS A 391 -12.06 -29.71 3.36
CA HIS A 391 -12.77 -28.45 3.61
C HIS A 391 -13.43 -27.88 2.35
N ALA A 392 -12.95 -28.19 1.14
CA ALA A 392 -13.64 -27.88 -0.12
C ALA A 392 -15.01 -28.55 -0.24
N ASN A 393 -15.33 -29.52 0.63
CA ASN A 393 -16.64 -30.16 0.76
C ASN A 393 -17.37 -29.79 2.06
N ALA A 394 -16.87 -28.83 2.84
CA ALA A 394 -17.50 -28.40 4.10
C ALA A 394 -18.94 -27.91 3.91
N LYS A 395 -19.75 -28.04 4.96
CA LYS A 395 -21.15 -27.58 4.94
C LYS A 395 -21.23 -26.03 4.88
N ALA A 396 -20.35 -25.34 5.60
CA ALA A 396 -20.28 -23.87 5.62
C ALA A 396 -19.72 -23.31 4.31
N ALA A 397 -20.51 -22.52 3.61
CA ALA A 397 -20.12 -21.95 2.32
C ALA A 397 -18.86 -21.04 2.40
N PRO A 398 -18.64 -20.21 3.41
CA PRO A 398 -17.41 -19.41 3.52
C PRO A 398 -16.16 -20.29 3.68
N LEU A 399 -16.22 -21.34 4.50
CA LEU A 399 -15.11 -22.28 4.69
C LEU A 399 -14.79 -23.03 3.39
N ARG A 400 -15.84 -23.50 2.68
CA ARG A 400 -15.72 -24.17 1.39
C ARG A 400 -15.05 -23.28 0.35
N ALA A 401 -15.49 -22.01 0.23
CA ALA A 401 -14.90 -21.03 -0.67
C ALA A 401 -13.43 -20.72 -0.31
N ALA A 402 -13.13 -20.56 0.99
CA ALA A 402 -11.77 -20.36 1.46
C ALA A 402 -10.84 -21.52 1.10
N ALA A 403 -11.28 -22.76 1.28
CA ALA A 403 -10.51 -23.95 0.93
C ALA A 403 -10.18 -23.99 -0.57
N LEU A 404 -11.16 -23.68 -1.45
CA LEU A 404 -10.94 -23.60 -2.89
C LEU A 404 -9.97 -22.48 -3.28
N GLN A 405 -10.04 -21.29 -2.62
CA GLN A 405 -9.09 -20.20 -2.83
C GLN A 405 -7.66 -20.60 -2.41
N LEU A 406 -7.51 -21.32 -1.30
CA LEU A 406 -6.20 -21.76 -0.82
C LEU A 406 -5.64 -22.88 -1.70
N LEU A 407 -6.48 -23.83 -2.18
CA LEU A 407 -6.08 -24.83 -3.18
C LEU A 407 -5.52 -24.19 -4.46
N ALA A 408 -6.10 -23.05 -4.89
CA ALA A 408 -5.56 -22.32 -6.03
C ALA A 408 -4.14 -21.76 -5.78
N GLN A 409 -3.79 -21.44 -4.53
CA GLN A 409 -2.45 -20.96 -4.16
C GLN A 409 -1.41 -22.08 -4.09
N THR A 410 -1.81 -23.31 -3.73
CA THR A 410 -0.88 -24.46 -3.60
C THR A 410 -0.35 -24.94 -4.94
N LYS A 411 -0.99 -24.55 -6.07
CA LYS A 411 -0.69 -25.03 -7.43
C LYS A 411 -0.74 -26.56 -7.58
N ALA A 412 -1.44 -27.25 -6.68
CA ALA A 412 -1.64 -28.68 -6.75
C ALA A 412 -2.54 -29.02 -7.96
N THR A 413 -2.03 -29.85 -8.88
CA THR A 413 -2.69 -30.18 -10.15
C THR A 413 -3.28 -31.61 -10.17
N SER A 414 -3.54 -32.18 -8.98
CA SER A 414 -4.11 -33.54 -8.89
C SER A 414 -5.54 -33.57 -9.44
N GLU A 415 -5.94 -34.75 -9.92
CA GLU A 415 -7.32 -35.02 -10.39
C GLU A 415 -8.35 -34.70 -9.30
N ALA A 416 -8.04 -35.01 -8.03
CA ALA A 416 -8.89 -34.69 -6.88
C ALA A 416 -9.19 -33.22 -6.75
N VAL A 417 -8.24 -32.31 -7.05
CA VAL A 417 -8.44 -30.85 -7.01
C VAL A 417 -9.38 -30.42 -8.14
N VAL A 418 -9.23 -30.98 -9.35
CA VAL A 418 -10.13 -30.69 -10.47
C VAL A 418 -11.55 -31.17 -10.17
N GLN A 419 -11.71 -32.36 -9.61
CA GLN A 419 -12.99 -32.92 -9.20
C GLN A 419 -13.65 -32.06 -8.10
N ALA A 420 -12.88 -31.64 -7.09
CA ALA A 420 -13.37 -30.73 -6.05
C ALA A 420 -13.86 -29.41 -6.65
N ALA A 421 -13.14 -28.81 -7.59
CA ALA A 421 -13.59 -27.62 -8.28
C ALA A 421 -14.89 -27.87 -9.06
N GLY A 422 -14.95 -28.94 -9.85
CA GLY A 422 -16.13 -29.34 -10.65
C GLY A 422 -17.41 -29.50 -9.80
N LEU A 423 -17.33 -30.20 -8.67
CA LEU A 423 -18.45 -30.38 -7.73
C LEU A 423 -18.95 -29.04 -7.16
N ASN A 424 -18.06 -28.07 -7.00
CA ASN A 424 -18.39 -26.77 -6.41
C ASN A 424 -18.93 -25.74 -7.41
N LEU A 425 -18.83 -25.98 -8.72
CA LEU A 425 -19.43 -25.11 -9.75
C LEU A 425 -20.96 -25.05 -9.67
N ALA A 426 -21.64 -26.07 -9.15
CA ALA A 426 -23.10 -26.11 -9.00
C ALA A 426 -23.60 -25.69 -7.60
N HIS A 427 -22.71 -25.22 -6.70
CA HIS A 427 -23.09 -24.88 -5.33
C HIS A 427 -24.04 -23.67 -5.29
N LYS A 428 -25.03 -23.69 -4.35
CA LYS A 428 -26.02 -22.62 -4.23
C LYS A 428 -25.43 -21.23 -3.92
N ALA A 429 -24.36 -21.19 -3.11
CA ALA A 429 -23.70 -19.93 -2.72
C ALA A 429 -22.74 -19.47 -3.82
N TRP A 430 -22.92 -18.25 -4.30
CA TRP A 430 -22.10 -17.66 -5.37
C TRP A 430 -20.60 -17.58 -5.03
N PRO A 431 -20.14 -17.31 -3.76
CA PRO A 431 -18.71 -17.28 -3.46
C PRO A 431 -18.01 -18.62 -3.73
N VAL A 432 -18.71 -19.72 -3.44
CA VAL A 432 -18.18 -21.06 -3.69
C VAL A 432 -18.03 -21.31 -5.20
N ARG A 433 -19.03 -20.95 -6.01
CA ARG A 433 -18.95 -21.07 -7.47
C ARG A 433 -17.84 -20.19 -8.05
N SER A 434 -17.72 -18.94 -7.57
CA SER A 434 -16.65 -18.03 -8.00
C SER A 434 -15.26 -18.59 -7.66
N ALA A 435 -15.06 -19.12 -6.44
CA ALA A 435 -13.81 -19.75 -6.04
C ALA A 435 -13.48 -20.99 -6.89
N ALA A 436 -14.50 -21.80 -7.25
CA ALA A 436 -14.32 -22.97 -8.12
C ALA A 436 -13.92 -22.57 -9.56
N ILE A 437 -14.52 -21.52 -10.12
CA ILE A 437 -14.14 -20.96 -11.43
C ILE A 437 -12.69 -20.47 -11.39
N ASP A 438 -12.29 -19.75 -10.34
CA ASP A 438 -10.92 -19.23 -10.18
C ASP A 438 -9.91 -20.37 -9.99
N LEU A 439 -10.28 -21.42 -9.25
CA LEU A 439 -9.44 -22.59 -9.08
C LEU A 439 -9.15 -23.26 -10.42
N LEU A 440 -10.19 -23.56 -11.22
CA LEU A 440 -10.02 -24.18 -12.55
C LEU A 440 -9.19 -23.27 -13.49
N ARG A 441 -9.40 -21.97 -13.45
CA ARG A 441 -8.60 -21.00 -14.21
C ARG A 441 -7.13 -21.04 -13.81
N THR A 442 -6.85 -21.14 -12.50
CA THR A 442 -5.49 -21.14 -11.93
C THR A 442 -4.76 -22.44 -12.18
N LEU A 443 -5.44 -23.59 -12.09
CA LEU A 443 -4.87 -24.92 -12.37
C LEU A 443 -4.38 -25.06 -13.80
N ARG A 444 -5.02 -24.37 -14.75
CA ARG A 444 -4.66 -24.38 -16.18
C ARG A 444 -4.57 -25.80 -16.78
N LEU A 445 -5.52 -26.64 -16.43
CA LEU A 445 -5.61 -28.00 -16.93
C LEU A 445 -6.70 -28.13 -18.02
N PRO A 446 -6.47 -28.90 -19.10
CA PRO A 446 -7.49 -29.14 -20.15
C PRO A 446 -8.81 -29.67 -19.59
N ALA A 447 -8.77 -30.53 -18.57
CA ALA A 447 -9.95 -31.08 -17.92
C ALA A 447 -10.88 -30.02 -17.29
N GLY A 448 -10.39 -28.83 -16.98
CA GLY A 448 -11.19 -27.72 -16.46
C GLY A 448 -12.06 -27.03 -17.52
N VAL A 449 -11.70 -27.12 -18.82
CA VAL A 449 -12.39 -26.39 -19.89
C VAL A 449 -13.85 -26.86 -20.06
N PRO A 450 -14.16 -28.16 -20.17
CA PRO A 450 -15.54 -28.63 -20.28
C PRO A 450 -16.37 -28.27 -19.03
N LEU A 451 -15.79 -28.34 -17.84
CA LEU A 451 -16.47 -27.99 -16.60
C LEU A 451 -16.90 -26.51 -16.60
N LEU A 452 -16.08 -25.64 -17.17
CA LEU A 452 -16.37 -24.20 -17.24
C LEU A 452 -17.44 -23.87 -18.29
N PHE A 453 -17.32 -24.37 -19.53
CA PHE A 453 -18.32 -23.98 -20.56
C PHE A 453 -19.72 -24.59 -20.29
N GLU A 454 -19.84 -25.69 -19.58
CA GLU A 454 -21.12 -26.23 -19.13
C GLU A 454 -21.84 -25.31 -18.13
N ARG A 455 -21.11 -24.38 -17.50
CA ARG A 455 -21.68 -23.36 -16.60
C ARG A 455 -22.14 -22.10 -17.34
N LEU A 456 -21.73 -21.87 -18.59
CA LEU A 456 -21.90 -20.59 -19.29
C LEU A 456 -23.35 -20.15 -19.35
N ASP A 457 -24.28 -21.05 -19.66
CA ASP A 457 -25.71 -20.75 -19.80
C ASP A 457 -26.46 -20.77 -18.45
N GLN A 458 -25.81 -21.24 -17.38
CA GLN A 458 -26.40 -21.36 -16.05
C GLN A 458 -26.03 -20.20 -15.13
N GLU A 459 -25.03 -19.41 -15.48
CA GLU A 459 -24.60 -18.24 -14.73
C GLU A 459 -25.10 -16.93 -15.36
N GLN A 460 -25.23 -15.91 -14.54
CA GLN A 460 -25.64 -14.56 -14.98
C GLN A 460 -24.74 -13.48 -14.35
N GLY A 461 -24.78 -12.29 -14.91
CA GLY A 461 -24.08 -11.13 -14.38
C GLY A 461 -22.57 -11.35 -14.29
N ARG A 462 -21.99 -11.10 -13.12
CA ARG A 462 -20.55 -11.24 -12.86
C ARG A 462 -20.04 -12.66 -13.10
N LEU A 463 -20.69 -13.68 -12.53
CA LEU A 463 -20.20 -15.07 -12.63
C LEU A 463 -20.16 -15.58 -14.07
N GLN A 464 -21.12 -15.22 -14.91
CA GLN A 464 -21.05 -15.55 -16.33
C GLN A 464 -19.81 -14.94 -16.99
N LYS A 465 -19.47 -13.67 -16.65
CA LYS A 465 -18.25 -13.03 -17.15
C LYS A 465 -16.98 -13.68 -16.60
N ASP A 466 -16.99 -14.13 -15.33
CA ASP A 466 -15.88 -14.88 -14.74
C ASP A 466 -15.64 -16.20 -15.50
N VAL A 467 -16.71 -16.94 -15.87
CA VAL A 467 -16.61 -18.14 -16.71
C VAL A 467 -16.02 -17.83 -18.10
N VAL A 468 -16.54 -16.79 -18.77
CA VAL A 468 -16.02 -16.37 -20.08
C VAL A 468 -14.54 -15.98 -19.97
N ALA A 469 -14.16 -15.21 -18.97
CA ALA A 469 -12.77 -14.81 -18.75
C ALA A 469 -11.86 -16.01 -18.48
N ALA A 470 -12.32 -16.99 -17.70
CA ALA A 470 -11.58 -18.22 -17.44
C ALA A 470 -11.37 -19.05 -18.71
N LEU A 471 -12.42 -19.22 -19.54
CA LEU A 471 -12.33 -19.90 -20.83
C LEU A 471 -11.37 -19.18 -21.78
N GLN A 472 -11.45 -17.86 -21.89
CA GLN A 472 -10.52 -17.07 -22.70
C GLN A 472 -9.07 -17.19 -22.21
N ASP A 473 -8.85 -17.20 -20.89
CA ASP A 473 -7.52 -17.37 -20.30
C ASP A 473 -6.91 -18.75 -20.60
N LEU A 474 -7.73 -19.79 -20.67
CA LEU A 474 -7.28 -21.15 -20.90
C LEU A 474 -7.11 -21.48 -22.38
N THR A 475 -7.96 -20.93 -23.25
CA THR A 475 -8.06 -21.36 -24.65
C THR A 475 -7.66 -20.29 -25.67
N ALA A 476 -7.60 -19.00 -25.27
CA ALA A 476 -7.53 -17.83 -26.17
C ALA A 476 -8.70 -17.72 -27.16
N LEU A 477 -9.80 -18.46 -26.93
CA LEU A 477 -10.99 -18.49 -27.79
C LEU A 477 -12.19 -17.84 -27.09
N GLN A 478 -13.17 -17.47 -27.88
CA GLN A 478 -14.45 -16.94 -27.40
C GLN A 478 -15.57 -17.46 -28.28
N PHE A 479 -16.47 -18.24 -27.69
CA PHE A 479 -17.70 -18.69 -28.36
C PHE A 479 -18.92 -18.12 -27.61
N PRO A 480 -20.01 -17.79 -28.34
CA PRO A 480 -21.17 -17.12 -27.74
C PRO A 480 -22.08 -18.05 -26.93
N THR A 481 -22.03 -19.35 -27.18
CA THR A 481 -22.95 -20.33 -26.58
C THR A 481 -22.22 -21.57 -26.10
N THR A 482 -22.81 -22.27 -25.12
CA THR A 482 -22.33 -23.58 -24.65
C THR A 482 -22.29 -24.60 -25.77
N ALA A 483 -23.26 -24.59 -26.69
CA ALA A 483 -23.30 -25.50 -27.84
C ALA A 483 -22.05 -25.35 -28.72
N ALA A 484 -21.68 -24.09 -29.07
CA ALA A 484 -20.48 -23.81 -29.86
C ALA A 484 -19.19 -24.26 -29.15
N TRP A 485 -19.12 -24.13 -27.81
CA TRP A 485 -18.02 -24.67 -27.02
C TRP A 485 -17.94 -26.19 -27.05
N ARG A 486 -19.09 -26.94 -26.99
CA ARG A 486 -19.15 -28.40 -27.10
C ARG A 486 -18.68 -28.86 -28.46
N ASP A 487 -19.19 -28.24 -29.54
CA ASP A 487 -18.81 -28.59 -30.91
C ASP A 487 -17.31 -28.43 -31.17
N TRP A 488 -16.74 -27.35 -30.64
CA TRP A 488 -15.30 -27.14 -30.70
C TRP A 488 -14.55 -28.21 -29.88
N TRP A 489 -14.99 -28.47 -28.65
CA TRP A 489 -14.33 -29.41 -27.75
C TRP A 489 -14.35 -30.87 -28.26
N GLN A 490 -15.42 -31.28 -28.92
CA GLN A 490 -15.50 -32.60 -29.55
C GLN A 490 -14.42 -32.80 -30.63
N LYS A 491 -14.06 -31.73 -31.34
CA LYS A 491 -13.07 -31.78 -32.45
C LYS A 491 -11.64 -31.63 -31.93
N GLU A 492 -11.41 -30.67 -31.06
CA GLU A 492 -10.07 -30.21 -30.68
C GLU A 492 -9.66 -30.68 -29.27
N GLY A 493 -10.62 -31.06 -28.41
CA GLY A 493 -10.40 -31.43 -27.03
C GLY A 493 -9.37 -32.52 -26.79
N PRO A 494 -9.39 -33.64 -27.56
CA PRO A 494 -8.43 -34.72 -27.38
C PRO A 494 -6.96 -34.33 -27.51
N ASN A 495 -6.67 -33.27 -28.33
CA ASN A 495 -5.32 -32.80 -28.58
C ASN A 495 -5.08 -31.40 -27.98
N PHE A 496 -6.05 -30.86 -27.25
CA PHE A 496 -6.00 -29.50 -26.75
C PHE A 496 -4.91 -29.34 -25.68
N ARG A 497 -4.15 -28.26 -25.80
CA ARG A 497 -3.21 -27.77 -24.79
C ARG A 497 -3.58 -26.36 -24.36
N VAL A 498 -3.55 -26.12 -23.06
CA VAL A 498 -3.82 -24.79 -22.51
C VAL A 498 -2.80 -23.77 -23.03
N VAL A 499 -3.27 -22.63 -23.49
CA VAL A 499 -2.46 -21.56 -24.07
C VAL A 499 -1.55 -20.95 -23.00
N GLU A 500 -0.23 -20.84 -23.27
CA GLU A 500 0.71 -20.23 -22.33
C GLU A 500 0.48 -18.72 -22.18
N ALA A 501 0.85 -18.19 -20.99
CA ALA A 501 0.63 -16.79 -20.66
C ALA A 501 1.32 -15.81 -21.63
N LYS A 502 2.55 -16.15 -22.08
CA LYS A 502 3.33 -15.36 -23.05
C LYS A 502 2.68 -15.23 -24.44
N ASP A 503 1.86 -16.21 -24.83
CA ASP A 503 1.19 -16.22 -26.13
C ASP A 503 -0.11 -15.39 -26.14
N ARG A 504 -0.55 -14.94 -24.95
CA ARG A 504 -1.76 -14.12 -24.76
C ARG A 504 -1.55 -12.66 -25.10
N ASP A 505 -0.37 -12.11 -24.81
CA ASP A 505 -0.13 -10.66 -24.92
C ASP A 505 -0.19 -10.15 -26.36
N GLY A 506 0.20 -10.99 -27.34
CA GLY A 506 0.07 -10.64 -28.77
C GLY A 506 -1.36 -10.67 -29.32
N LYS A 507 -2.31 -11.32 -28.64
CA LYS A 507 -3.70 -11.49 -29.09
C LYS A 507 -4.71 -10.64 -28.30
N ARG A 508 -4.35 -10.21 -27.10
CA ARG A 508 -5.22 -9.41 -26.19
C ARG A 508 -5.53 -8.01 -26.70
N ASP A 509 -4.61 -7.37 -27.41
CA ASP A 509 -4.73 -5.96 -27.81
C ASP A 509 -5.77 -5.68 -28.90
N ARG A 510 -6.20 -6.68 -29.67
CA ARG A 510 -7.11 -6.48 -30.80
C ARG A 510 -8.61 -6.66 -30.53
N ARG A 511 -9.01 -7.18 -29.33
CA ARG A 511 -10.42 -7.53 -29.03
C ARG A 511 -10.98 -6.94 -27.73
N ARG A 512 -10.30 -5.97 -27.14
CA ARG A 512 -10.72 -5.33 -25.89
C ARG A 512 -11.94 -4.41 -26.00
N ASN A 513 -12.41 -4.13 -27.23
CA ASN A 513 -13.47 -3.16 -27.51
C ASN A 513 -14.86 -3.75 -27.79
N ASP A 514 -15.06 -5.07 -27.68
CA ASP A 514 -16.35 -5.69 -28.03
C ASP A 514 -17.25 -5.96 -26.81
N ALA A 515 -17.18 -5.15 -25.76
CA ALA A 515 -18.26 -5.12 -24.77
C ALA A 515 -19.49 -4.48 -25.44
N PRO A 516 -20.69 -5.09 -25.35
CA PRO A 516 -21.89 -4.48 -25.92
C PRO A 516 -22.05 -3.06 -25.38
N ALA A 517 -22.40 -2.13 -26.25
CA ALA A 517 -22.53 -0.68 -25.99
C ALA A 517 -23.52 -0.32 -24.86
N THR A 518 -24.19 -1.30 -24.27
CA THR A 518 -25.19 -1.18 -23.20
C THR A 518 -24.68 -1.49 -21.80
N THR A 519 -23.40 -1.87 -21.62
CA THR A 519 -22.85 -2.23 -20.30
C THR A 519 -22.28 -0.97 -19.63
N ALA A 520 -22.71 -0.67 -18.40
CA ALA A 520 -22.11 0.38 -17.59
C ALA A 520 -20.59 0.16 -17.49
N SER A 521 -19.80 1.21 -17.62
CA SER A 521 -18.35 1.13 -17.50
C SER A 521 -17.81 2.19 -16.56
N TYR A 522 -16.72 1.86 -15.86
CA TYR A 522 -15.99 2.77 -15.01
C TYR A 522 -14.52 2.77 -15.43
N TRP A 523 -14.05 3.89 -15.99
CA TRP A 523 -12.71 3.99 -16.58
C TRP A 523 -12.40 2.88 -17.61
N ASN A 524 -13.30 2.63 -18.54
CA ASN A 524 -13.24 1.55 -19.54
C ASN A 524 -13.25 0.12 -18.95
N LEU A 525 -13.40 -0.03 -17.63
CA LEU A 525 -13.65 -1.33 -17.01
C LEU A 525 -15.16 -1.60 -17.00
N PRO A 526 -15.65 -2.71 -17.58
CA PRO A 526 -17.07 -3.02 -17.59
C PRO A 526 -17.57 -3.31 -16.19
N VAL A 527 -18.69 -2.70 -15.79
CA VAL A 527 -19.36 -2.99 -14.51
C VAL A 527 -20.44 -4.03 -14.74
N THR A 528 -20.11 -5.29 -14.47
CA THR A 528 -20.97 -6.45 -14.70
C THR A 528 -21.67 -6.97 -13.45
N SER A 529 -21.25 -6.48 -12.27
CA SER A 529 -21.87 -6.82 -11.00
C SER A 529 -23.11 -5.98 -10.72
N GLU A 530 -24.07 -6.59 -10.04
CA GLU A 530 -25.25 -5.94 -9.47
C GLU A 530 -25.06 -5.58 -7.97
N ARG A 531 -23.86 -5.82 -7.37
CA ARG A 531 -23.53 -5.56 -5.95
C ARG A 531 -22.13 -4.94 -5.83
N VAL A 532 -22.04 -3.67 -6.15
CA VAL A 532 -20.78 -2.97 -6.37
C VAL A 532 -20.54 -1.85 -5.36
N VAL A 533 -19.29 -1.72 -4.91
CA VAL A 533 -18.80 -0.58 -4.14
C VAL A 533 -17.73 0.16 -4.95
N PHE A 534 -17.91 1.47 -5.10
CA PHE A 534 -16.92 2.36 -5.66
C PHE A 534 -16.13 3.03 -4.53
N VAL A 535 -14.84 2.77 -4.44
CA VAL A 535 -13.93 3.32 -3.43
C VAL A 535 -13.07 4.39 -4.11
N VAL A 536 -13.23 5.64 -3.70
CA VAL A 536 -12.65 6.80 -4.40
C VAL A 536 -11.72 7.56 -3.47
N ASP A 537 -10.55 7.85 -3.98
CA ASP A 537 -9.55 8.67 -3.31
C ASP A 537 -9.99 10.14 -3.26
N GLY A 538 -10.01 10.71 -2.05
CA GLY A 538 -10.22 12.12 -1.75
C GLY A 538 -8.98 12.76 -1.12
N SER A 539 -7.78 12.21 -1.34
CA SER A 539 -6.54 12.81 -0.81
C SER A 539 -6.15 14.09 -1.55
N GLY A 540 -5.23 14.87 -0.95
CA GLY A 540 -4.83 16.17 -1.49
C GLY A 540 -4.17 16.11 -2.87
N SER A 541 -3.52 14.99 -3.24
CA SER A 541 -2.92 14.78 -4.57
C SER A 541 -3.96 14.75 -5.70
N MET A 542 -5.21 14.42 -5.40
CA MET A 542 -6.32 14.45 -6.35
C MET A 542 -6.66 15.87 -6.88
N LEU A 543 -6.08 16.93 -6.30
CA LEU A 543 -6.16 18.31 -6.84
C LEU A 543 -5.19 18.55 -8.01
N GLN A 544 -4.29 17.61 -8.31
CA GLN A 544 -3.39 17.78 -9.45
C GLN A 544 -4.16 17.75 -10.77
N PRO A 545 -3.66 18.47 -11.82
CA PRO A 545 -4.27 18.49 -13.14
C PRO A 545 -4.43 17.08 -13.73
N PHE A 546 -5.50 16.87 -14.48
CA PHE A 546 -5.75 15.64 -15.22
C PHE A 546 -5.63 15.88 -16.72
N GLY A 547 -4.71 15.19 -17.38
CA GLY A 547 -4.47 15.34 -18.82
C GLY A 547 -4.00 16.76 -19.20
N THR A 548 -4.40 17.22 -20.37
CA THR A 548 -4.09 18.57 -20.89
C THR A 548 -5.20 19.60 -20.63
N GLY A 549 -6.28 19.19 -19.94
CA GLY A 549 -7.43 20.03 -19.63
C GLY A 549 -7.24 20.89 -18.37
N SER A 550 -8.24 21.73 -18.07
CA SER A 550 -8.25 22.61 -16.88
C SER A 550 -8.80 21.94 -15.61
N GLY A 551 -9.25 20.67 -15.68
CA GLY A 551 -9.83 19.94 -14.56
C GLY A 551 -8.80 19.18 -13.74
N THR A 552 -9.15 18.89 -12.48
CA THR A 552 -8.33 18.08 -11.58
C THR A 552 -8.62 16.57 -11.75
N ARG A 553 -7.75 15.71 -11.19
CA ARG A 553 -8.01 14.26 -11.09
C ARG A 553 -9.32 13.98 -10.37
N LEU A 554 -9.65 14.75 -9.32
CA LEU A 554 -10.90 14.61 -8.60
C LEU A 554 -12.12 14.99 -9.45
N ASP A 555 -12.03 16.05 -10.25
CA ASP A 555 -13.14 16.45 -11.14
C ASP A 555 -13.47 15.35 -12.14
N GLU A 556 -12.44 14.74 -12.73
CA GLU A 556 -12.63 13.62 -13.65
C GLU A 556 -13.17 12.37 -12.91
N ALA A 557 -12.65 12.05 -11.71
CA ALA A 557 -13.17 10.96 -10.91
C ALA A 557 -14.66 11.12 -10.58
N LYS A 558 -15.10 12.32 -10.21
CA LYS A 558 -16.51 12.65 -9.98
C LYS A 558 -17.36 12.49 -11.22
N ARG A 559 -16.87 12.94 -12.36
CA ARG A 559 -17.55 12.83 -13.66
C ARG A 559 -17.78 11.36 -14.04
N GLN A 560 -16.73 10.52 -13.95
CA GLN A 560 -16.79 9.08 -14.24
C GLN A 560 -17.72 8.35 -13.27
N LEU A 561 -17.64 8.69 -11.98
CA LEU A 561 -18.48 8.08 -10.95
C LEU A 561 -19.96 8.42 -11.16
N ALA A 562 -20.29 9.68 -11.48
CA ALA A 562 -21.66 10.08 -11.79
C ALA A 562 -22.19 9.37 -13.05
N ALA A 563 -21.35 9.23 -14.08
CA ALA A 563 -21.72 8.53 -15.32
C ALA A 563 -22.03 7.05 -15.06
N VAL A 564 -21.16 6.33 -14.33
CA VAL A 564 -21.41 4.91 -14.04
C VAL A 564 -22.61 4.70 -13.13
N LEU A 565 -22.81 5.53 -12.08
CA LEU A 565 -23.98 5.47 -11.23
C LEU A 565 -25.29 5.68 -12.02
N THR A 566 -25.25 6.54 -13.02
CA THR A 566 -26.40 6.76 -13.92
C THR A 566 -26.66 5.56 -14.84
N ALA A 567 -25.60 4.93 -15.35
CA ALA A 567 -25.69 3.82 -16.29
C ALA A 567 -26.03 2.46 -15.65
N LEU A 568 -25.85 2.30 -14.35
CA LEU A 568 -26.17 1.05 -13.65
C LEU A 568 -27.66 0.71 -13.73
N PRO A 569 -28.05 -0.58 -13.89
CA PRO A 569 -29.46 -0.99 -13.88
C PRO A 569 -30.18 -0.60 -12.58
N GLY A 570 -31.48 -0.32 -12.63
CA GLY A 570 -32.27 0.06 -11.45
C GLY A 570 -32.37 -1.02 -10.35
N LYS A 571 -32.12 -2.29 -10.70
CA LYS A 571 -32.03 -3.40 -9.74
C LYS A 571 -30.65 -3.55 -9.10
N ALA A 572 -29.64 -2.85 -9.60
CA ALA A 572 -28.29 -2.91 -9.04
C ALA A 572 -28.26 -2.30 -7.65
N LYS A 573 -27.50 -2.95 -6.77
CA LYS A 573 -27.17 -2.44 -5.44
C LYS A 573 -25.77 -1.82 -5.51
N ALA A 574 -25.63 -0.56 -5.13
CA ALA A 574 -24.34 0.10 -5.10
C ALA A 574 -24.12 0.92 -3.82
N ASN A 575 -22.86 1.16 -3.51
CA ASN A 575 -22.41 2.11 -2.50
C ASN A 575 -21.19 2.89 -3.00
N VAL A 576 -20.94 4.04 -2.40
CA VAL A 576 -19.76 4.87 -2.65
C VAL A 576 -19.04 5.06 -1.34
N VAL A 577 -17.75 4.76 -1.33
CA VAL A 577 -16.83 5.02 -0.23
C VAL A 577 -15.82 6.04 -0.68
N VAL A 578 -15.61 7.10 0.08
CA VAL A 578 -14.53 8.07 -0.12
C VAL A 578 -13.53 7.93 1.03
N PHE A 579 -12.25 8.00 0.71
CA PHE A 579 -11.20 7.95 1.72
C PHE A 579 -10.16 9.06 1.54
N SER A 580 -9.60 9.51 2.66
CA SER A 580 -8.44 10.40 2.75
C SER A 580 -7.70 10.13 4.07
N PHE A 581 -7.91 10.88 5.15
CA PHE A 581 -7.49 10.50 6.51
C PHE A 581 -8.24 9.28 7.02
N ASP A 582 -9.57 9.31 6.87
CA ASP A 582 -10.52 8.28 7.22
C ASP A 582 -11.38 7.94 6.00
N ALA A 583 -12.19 6.90 6.12
CA ALA A 583 -13.14 6.53 5.10
C ALA A 583 -14.58 6.86 5.53
N LYS A 584 -15.39 7.29 4.55
CA LYS A 584 -16.83 7.53 4.72
C LYS A 584 -17.59 6.88 3.59
N SER A 585 -18.74 6.26 3.90
CA SER A 585 -19.62 5.68 2.90
C SER A 585 -20.87 6.53 2.69
N PHE A 586 -21.44 6.46 1.48
CA PHE A 586 -22.75 7.04 1.16
C PHE A 586 -23.86 6.45 2.05
N ALA A 587 -23.81 5.14 2.30
CA ALA A 587 -24.74 4.43 3.16
C ALA A 587 -24.02 3.32 3.96
N PRO A 588 -24.57 2.84 5.08
CA PRO A 588 -23.99 1.75 5.87
C PRO A 588 -23.83 0.45 5.07
N THR A 589 -24.73 0.18 4.12
CA THR A 589 -24.74 -1.02 3.26
C THR A 589 -25.09 -0.66 1.83
N LEU A 590 -24.92 -1.62 0.92
CA LEU A 590 -25.36 -1.51 -0.47
C LEU A 590 -26.81 -1.06 -0.60
N GLN A 591 -27.06 -0.09 -1.47
CA GLN A 591 -28.40 0.46 -1.71
C GLN A 591 -28.89 0.08 -3.11
N THR A 592 -30.13 -0.41 -3.22
CA THR A 592 -30.77 -0.57 -4.53
C THR A 592 -30.93 0.81 -5.19
N LEU A 593 -30.40 0.96 -6.41
CA LEU A 593 -30.35 2.25 -7.13
C LEU A 593 -31.68 2.59 -7.82
N ASP A 594 -32.74 2.85 -7.03
CA ASP A 594 -33.88 3.59 -7.54
C ASP A 594 -33.48 5.06 -7.89
N ASP A 595 -34.34 5.81 -8.55
CA ASP A 595 -34.02 7.18 -9.00
C ASP A 595 -33.65 8.10 -7.82
N LYS A 596 -34.30 7.97 -6.68
CA LYS A 596 -34.01 8.77 -5.48
C LYS A 596 -32.64 8.44 -4.90
N LYS A 597 -32.32 7.17 -4.74
CA LYS A 597 -31.04 6.69 -4.21
C LYS A 597 -29.90 7.00 -5.18
N ARG A 598 -30.13 6.84 -6.48
CA ARG A 598 -29.18 7.21 -7.54
C ARG A 598 -28.79 8.69 -7.46
N LYS A 599 -29.81 9.57 -7.40
CA LYS A 599 -29.59 11.01 -7.24
C LYS A 599 -28.81 11.33 -5.96
N ALA A 600 -29.17 10.70 -4.83
CA ALA A 600 -28.48 10.90 -3.56
C ALA A 600 -27.03 10.42 -3.60
N ALA A 601 -26.73 9.25 -4.17
CA ALA A 601 -25.38 8.75 -4.36
C ALA A 601 -24.54 9.66 -5.28
N THR A 602 -25.14 10.17 -6.36
CA THR A 602 -24.48 11.14 -7.24
C THR A 602 -24.19 12.46 -6.52
N THR A 603 -25.12 12.96 -5.71
CA THR A 603 -24.91 14.15 -4.89
C THR A 603 -23.77 13.94 -3.87
N PHE A 604 -23.74 12.78 -3.22
CA PHE A 604 -22.62 12.43 -2.32
C PHE A 604 -21.28 12.41 -3.06
N ALA A 605 -21.23 11.82 -4.24
CA ALA A 605 -20.03 11.78 -5.08
C ALA A 605 -19.55 13.18 -5.50
N GLN A 606 -20.48 14.08 -5.88
CA GLN A 606 -20.14 15.47 -6.24
C GLN A 606 -19.64 16.30 -5.05
N ALA A 607 -20.05 15.96 -3.83
CA ALA A 607 -19.64 16.64 -2.60
C ALA A 607 -18.25 16.19 -2.07
N ILE A 608 -17.57 15.25 -2.73
CA ILE A 608 -16.22 14.82 -2.33
C ILE A 608 -15.25 16.02 -2.45
N GLU A 609 -14.50 16.28 -1.41
CA GLU A 609 -13.44 17.28 -1.37
C GLU A 609 -12.08 16.59 -1.23
N ALA A 610 -11.09 17.05 -2.00
CA ALA A 610 -9.74 16.51 -1.89
C ALA A 610 -8.97 17.20 -0.76
N ARG A 611 -8.52 16.38 0.21
CA ARG A 611 -7.71 16.85 1.35
C ARG A 611 -7.02 15.70 2.06
N GLY A 612 -5.88 15.99 2.66
CA GLY A 612 -5.17 15.04 3.53
C GLY A 612 -4.41 13.93 2.79
N PRO A 613 -3.95 12.93 3.51
CA PRO A 613 -3.17 11.81 3.00
C PRO A 613 -4.03 10.71 2.38
N THR A 614 -3.39 9.63 1.93
CA THR A 614 -4.01 8.51 1.19
C THR A 614 -4.12 7.26 2.06
N ASN A 615 -5.25 7.09 2.78
CA ASN A 615 -5.51 5.94 3.65
C ASN A 615 -6.34 4.85 2.93
N VAL A 616 -5.69 4.13 2.03
CA VAL A 616 -6.31 3.05 1.24
C VAL A 616 -6.87 1.93 2.13
N TYR A 617 -6.18 1.64 3.25
CA TYR A 617 -6.61 0.60 4.20
C TYR A 617 -8.04 0.85 4.69
N SER A 618 -8.32 2.06 5.20
CA SER A 618 -9.66 2.39 5.72
C SER A 618 -10.72 2.38 4.62
N GLY A 619 -10.38 2.82 3.40
CA GLY A 619 -11.30 2.77 2.26
C GLY A 619 -11.73 1.36 1.91
N LEU A 620 -10.76 0.45 1.79
CA LEU A 620 -11.03 -0.96 1.49
C LEU A 620 -11.71 -1.67 2.67
N GLN A 621 -11.28 -1.44 3.92
CA GLN A 621 -11.90 -2.04 5.11
C GLN A 621 -13.38 -1.69 5.19
N LEU A 622 -13.74 -0.43 4.94
CA LEU A 622 -15.13 0.01 4.94
C LEU A 622 -15.94 -0.62 3.80
N ALA A 623 -15.33 -0.81 2.62
CA ALA A 623 -15.99 -1.50 1.51
C ALA A 623 -16.23 -2.99 1.81
N PHE A 624 -15.30 -3.66 2.51
CA PHE A 624 -15.47 -5.05 2.95
C PHE A 624 -16.44 -5.22 4.13
N ALA A 625 -16.81 -4.16 4.83
CA ALA A 625 -17.75 -4.25 5.96
C ALA A 625 -19.15 -4.73 5.53
N ASP A 626 -19.55 -4.50 4.27
CA ASP A 626 -20.82 -5.02 3.74
C ASP A 626 -20.66 -6.50 3.30
N PRO A 627 -21.42 -7.43 3.90
CA PRO A 627 -21.32 -8.85 3.55
C PRO A 627 -21.87 -9.18 2.16
N GLU A 628 -22.72 -8.33 1.56
CA GLU A 628 -23.32 -8.56 0.25
C GLU A 628 -22.44 -8.10 -0.92
N VAL A 629 -21.36 -7.35 -0.67
CA VAL A 629 -20.49 -6.87 -1.73
C VAL A 629 -19.82 -8.04 -2.45
N ASP A 630 -19.82 -8.00 -3.78
CA ASP A 630 -19.12 -8.98 -4.59
C ASP A 630 -18.08 -8.35 -5.52
N THR A 631 -18.13 -7.02 -5.71
CA THR A 631 -17.21 -6.30 -6.58
C THR A 631 -16.89 -4.93 -6.01
N ILE A 632 -15.60 -4.59 -5.97
CA ILE A 632 -15.06 -3.29 -5.56
C ILE A 632 -14.31 -2.67 -6.74
N TYR A 633 -14.53 -1.37 -6.99
CA TYR A 633 -13.70 -0.55 -7.87
C TYR A 633 -12.96 0.47 -7.02
N LEU A 634 -11.64 0.33 -6.92
CA LEU A 634 -10.76 1.25 -6.19
C LEU A 634 -10.09 2.22 -7.17
N LEU A 635 -10.27 3.51 -6.96
CA LEU A 635 -9.59 4.57 -7.69
C LEU A 635 -8.69 5.36 -6.75
N THR A 636 -7.41 5.50 -7.10
CA THR A 636 -6.44 6.34 -6.38
C THR A 636 -5.34 6.82 -7.33
N ASP A 637 -4.74 7.96 -7.02
CA ASP A 637 -3.60 8.52 -7.73
C ASP A 637 -2.26 8.26 -7.03
N GLY A 638 -2.27 7.67 -5.83
CA GLY A 638 -1.10 7.54 -5.00
C GLY A 638 -0.88 6.18 -4.37
N GLN A 639 0.31 6.06 -3.77
CA GLN A 639 0.62 4.98 -2.85
C GLN A 639 -0.04 5.24 -1.49
N PRO A 640 -0.38 4.20 -0.72
CA PRO A 640 -0.79 4.37 0.67
C PRO A 640 0.24 5.22 1.43
N SER A 641 -0.21 6.28 2.08
CA SER A 641 0.66 7.19 2.80
C SER A 641 0.24 7.42 4.26
N SER A 642 -0.90 6.85 4.68
CA SER A 642 -1.48 7.01 6.00
C SER A 642 -2.37 5.81 6.35
N GLY A 643 -2.67 5.63 7.63
CA GLY A 643 -3.56 4.61 8.14
C GLY A 643 -2.87 3.49 8.93
N PRO A 644 -3.63 2.50 9.42
CA PRO A 644 -3.10 1.40 10.24
C PRO A 644 -2.11 0.51 9.51
N VAL A 645 -2.16 0.45 8.18
CA VAL A 645 -1.24 -0.30 7.32
C VAL A 645 -0.92 0.56 6.10
N VAL A 646 0.34 0.92 5.93
CA VAL A 646 0.85 1.79 4.84
C VAL A 646 1.72 0.99 3.85
N GLU A 647 2.44 -0.02 4.34
CA GLU A 647 3.32 -0.83 3.49
C GLU A 647 2.48 -1.64 2.48
N PRO A 648 2.74 -1.51 1.15
CA PRO A 648 1.93 -2.13 0.11
C PRO A 648 1.74 -3.64 0.26
N ASN A 649 2.81 -4.40 0.56
CA ASN A 649 2.70 -5.86 0.72
C ASN A 649 1.90 -6.25 1.97
N ALA A 650 1.99 -5.46 3.05
CA ALA A 650 1.17 -5.68 4.24
C ALA A 650 -0.32 -5.40 3.96
N LEU A 651 -0.60 -4.38 3.15
CA LEU A 651 -1.97 -4.09 2.72
C LEU A 651 -2.53 -5.18 1.80
N LEU A 652 -1.73 -5.69 0.87
CA LEU A 652 -2.12 -6.85 0.04
C LEU A 652 -2.47 -8.07 0.90
N ARG A 653 -1.67 -8.37 1.95
CA ARG A 653 -1.96 -9.46 2.91
C ARG A 653 -3.26 -9.21 3.67
N ALA A 654 -3.47 -8.00 4.19
CA ALA A 654 -4.70 -7.66 4.92
C ALA A 654 -5.95 -7.85 4.04
N VAL A 655 -5.89 -7.41 2.78
CA VAL A 655 -6.99 -7.59 1.82
C VAL A 655 -7.20 -9.07 1.50
N ALA A 656 -6.14 -9.87 1.35
CA ALA A 656 -6.26 -11.31 1.13
C ALA A 656 -6.98 -12.00 2.31
N GLU A 657 -6.67 -11.62 3.55
CA GLU A 657 -7.33 -12.13 4.75
C GLU A 657 -8.83 -11.75 4.77
N TRP A 658 -9.18 -10.49 4.48
CA TRP A 658 -10.59 -10.07 4.42
C TRP A 658 -11.35 -10.76 3.30
N ASN A 659 -10.69 -11.07 2.20
CA ASN A 659 -11.29 -11.68 1.01
C ASN A 659 -11.35 -13.21 1.06
N LEU A 660 -10.72 -13.84 2.05
CA LEU A 660 -10.73 -15.29 2.20
C LEU A 660 -12.14 -15.79 2.52
N GLY A 661 -12.68 -16.65 1.68
CA GLY A 661 -14.06 -17.14 1.74
C GLY A 661 -15.13 -16.15 1.24
N ARG A 662 -14.76 -14.88 0.94
CA ARG A 662 -15.65 -13.84 0.41
C ARG A 662 -15.66 -13.76 -1.11
N VAL A 663 -14.51 -13.97 -1.73
CA VAL A 663 -14.28 -13.98 -3.20
C VAL A 663 -14.76 -12.70 -3.90
N VAL A 664 -14.53 -11.55 -3.26
CA VAL A 664 -14.84 -10.23 -3.80
C VAL A 664 -13.85 -9.90 -4.90
N ARG A 665 -14.32 -9.47 -6.08
CA ARG A 665 -13.47 -8.93 -7.15
C ARG A 665 -13.04 -7.51 -6.84
N ILE A 666 -11.76 -7.19 -7.02
CA ILE A 666 -11.27 -5.83 -6.84
C ILE A 666 -10.67 -5.35 -8.16
N HIS A 667 -11.38 -4.44 -8.81
CA HIS A 667 -10.85 -3.69 -9.95
C HIS A 667 -10.17 -2.43 -9.46
N THR A 668 -9.07 -2.05 -10.10
CA THR A 668 -8.31 -0.88 -9.67
C THR A 668 -8.09 0.09 -10.84
N VAL A 669 -8.11 1.37 -10.53
CA VAL A 669 -7.84 2.47 -11.46
C VAL A 669 -6.72 3.33 -10.88
N ALA A 670 -5.58 3.38 -11.57
CA ALA A 670 -4.50 4.31 -11.26
C ALA A 670 -4.70 5.60 -12.06
N ILE A 671 -5.01 6.71 -11.38
CA ILE A 671 -5.18 8.01 -12.04
C ILE A 671 -3.88 8.83 -11.97
N GLY A 672 -3.40 9.28 -13.12
CA GLY A 672 -2.20 10.12 -13.21
C GLY A 672 -0.88 9.37 -13.22
N GLY A 673 -0.86 8.02 -13.31
CA GLY A 673 0.38 7.25 -13.42
C GLY A 673 0.20 5.75 -13.23
N ARG A 674 1.31 5.00 -13.35
CA ARG A 674 1.35 3.56 -13.08
C ARG A 674 1.47 3.28 -11.59
N SER A 675 0.80 2.22 -11.12
CA SER A 675 0.92 1.75 -9.75
C SER A 675 1.00 0.22 -9.70
N ARG A 676 2.20 -0.30 -9.43
CA ARG A 676 2.43 -1.75 -9.27
C ARG A 676 1.59 -2.34 -8.14
N PHE A 677 1.40 -1.58 -7.06
CA PHE A 677 0.52 -2.00 -5.96
C PHE A 677 -0.92 -2.25 -6.42
N LEU A 678 -1.49 -1.32 -7.21
CA LEU A 678 -2.85 -1.46 -7.73
C LEU A 678 -2.96 -2.60 -8.76
N GLU A 679 -1.95 -2.80 -9.60
CA GLU A 679 -1.88 -3.96 -10.51
C GLU A 679 -1.93 -5.26 -9.71
N GLN A 680 -1.08 -5.42 -8.68
CA GLN A 680 -1.03 -6.60 -7.82
C GLN A 680 -2.32 -6.81 -7.03
N LEU A 681 -2.92 -5.72 -6.51
CA LEU A 681 -4.19 -5.79 -5.78
C LEU A 681 -5.33 -6.32 -6.67
N ALA A 682 -5.41 -5.84 -7.92
CA ALA A 682 -6.40 -6.31 -8.88
C ALA A 682 -6.13 -7.79 -9.25
N GLU A 683 -4.90 -8.14 -9.59
CA GLU A 683 -4.51 -9.50 -9.96
C GLU A 683 -4.82 -10.51 -8.85
N GLN A 684 -4.40 -10.22 -7.62
CA GLN A 684 -4.61 -11.07 -6.44
C GLN A 684 -6.09 -11.35 -6.18
N ASN A 685 -6.98 -10.39 -6.48
CA ASN A 685 -8.41 -10.48 -6.23
C ASN A 685 -9.23 -10.73 -7.52
N GLY A 686 -8.58 -11.21 -8.57
CA GLY A 686 -9.20 -11.61 -9.83
C GLY A 686 -9.89 -10.48 -10.60
N GLY A 687 -9.56 -9.23 -10.31
CA GLY A 687 -10.04 -8.05 -11.01
C GLY A 687 -9.16 -7.63 -12.18
N ALA A 688 -9.47 -6.48 -12.75
CA ALA A 688 -8.71 -5.84 -13.81
C ALA A 688 -8.16 -4.50 -13.34
N HIS A 689 -7.01 -4.10 -13.88
CA HIS A 689 -6.37 -2.80 -13.64
C HIS A 689 -6.50 -1.90 -14.85
N ALA A 690 -6.77 -0.62 -14.62
CA ALA A 690 -6.77 0.42 -15.65
C ALA A 690 -5.87 1.60 -15.24
N GLU A 691 -5.23 2.21 -16.23
CA GLU A 691 -4.49 3.46 -16.08
C GLU A 691 -5.29 4.60 -16.72
N ALA A 692 -5.49 5.68 -15.97
CA ALA A 692 -6.12 6.91 -16.43
C ALA A 692 -5.08 8.04 -16.49
N ARG A 693 -4.88 8.59 -17.69
CA ARG A 693 -3.85 9.61 -17.97
C ARG A 693 -4.47 10.88 -18.50
#